data_781d798dfd1ab682eb909e553f4e7062
#
_entry.id   781d798dfd1ab682eb909e553f4e7062
#
_cell.length_a   1.000
_cell.length_b   1.000
_cell.length_c   1.000
_cell.angle_alpha   90.00
_cell.angle_beta   90.00
_cell.angle_gamma   90.00
#
_symmetry.space_group_name_H-M   'P 1'
#
loop_
_entity.id
_entity.type
_entity.pdbx_description
1 polymer ?
#
loop_
_entity_poly.entity_id
_entity_poly.type
_entity_poly.pdbx_seq_one_letter_code
_entity_poly.pdbx_strand_id
1 'polypeptide(L)'
;MSIEDAPVKEIMKDMMEMSRGVQHPIRGLFLRYYLSGQARENLPMGNGDGPEGNLQDSISFTLTNFVEMNKLWVRLQHQGHSRERELRTQERKELQLLVGNNLVRLSQLVDLETYKNVILQPLLEQVVQCRDVLAQEYLLEVITQVFPDEYHLHTLDQFLAAVSRLNPHVNVKVIVIALMDRLSSYAARESEAHPQEDREKLEQDAIVKLLEKVKLGQEKKVEEPAPAEPNRDGPAAEVNGSGDAVAHPEPTKEEPKPESEAVNGKDDAEGKKSNGIPESIKLYEIFFEQVMNLVNAQHLPIQDTTALLVSLANLALNIYPDRLDYVDQVLDYANQKVKQHANSADLHSQESQTNILNLLLAPMKSYISLFTALSLPTYIPLLHSQTYPTRRAVAGEIARSLQRNQTGISTLPALEGVLEILKVIIKEGTQTPAGYPGVQQRKAMETDETIEEQGWLARIVHLIHSDNNDTQYKLLQMTRKAYAEGNERVKFTTPALITSAMKLARKYKSREHYDDNWESQSSALYKFMHSSLSTLYTRVPASAELCLRLFVACGQIADQTGAEEVSYEFFAQAFTIYEEAISDSRAQFQAVCVIAGALHETRNFGKENYDTLITKCALHGSKLLKKPDQCRAVYLASHLWWAVPIAAKGETEDEKNVRFQIITISRSC
;
A
#
# COMPACT_ATOMS: atom_id res chain seq x y z
N MET A 1 -20.33 11.87 -66.13
CA MET A 1 -20.82 11.26 -64.90
C MET A 1 -20.49 12.19 -63.78
N SER A 2 -21.44 12.66 -63.02
CA SER A 2 -21.18 13.40 -61.80
C SER A 2 -20.57 12.40 -60.78
N ILE A 3 -19.81 12.88 -59.86
CA ILE A 3 -19.14 12.06 -58.83
C ILE A 3 -20.19 11.27 -58.02
N GLU A 4 -21.41 11.76 -57.97
CA GLU A 4 -22.55 11.16 -57.21
C GLU A 4 -23.13 9.88 -57.86
N ASP A 5 -22.87 9.61 -59.15
CA ASP A 5 -23.37 8.42 -59.85
C ASP A 5 -22.28 7.36 -60.11
N ALA A 6 -21.15 7.43 -59.49
CA ALA A 6 -20.05 6.48 -59.72
C ALA A 6 -20.33 5.14 -59.01
N PRO A 7 -20.15 3.97 -59.68
CA PRO A 7 -20.34 2.63 -59.07
C PRO A 7 -19.15 2.31 -58.14
N VAL A 8 -19.06 3.01 -56.97
CA VAL A 8 -17.93 2.88 -56.04
C VAL A 8 -17.77 1.47 -55.50
N LYS A 9 -18.88 0.75 -55.29
CA LYS A 9 -18.88 -0.65 -54.84
C LYS A 9 -18.15 -1.57 -55.82
N GLU A 10 -18.43 -1.46 -57.12
CA GLU A 10 -17.76 -2.27 -58.15
C GLU A 10 -16.29 -1.87 -58.29
N ILE A 11 -16.00 -0.57 -58.30
CA ILE A 11 -14.61 -0.07 -58.34
C ILE A 11 -13.79 -0.61 -57.18
N MET A 12 -14.28 -0.58 -55.97
CA MET A 12 -13.59 -1.11 -54.80
C MET A 12 -13.31 -2.62 -54.95
N LYS A 13 -14.26 -3.37 -55.46
CA LYS A 13 -14.13 -4.81 -55.70
C LYS A 13 -13.05 -5.07 -56.76
N ASP A 14 -13.10 -4.37 -57.91
CA ASP A 14 -12.11 -4.51 -58.98
C ASP A 14 -10.69 -4.13 -58.51
N MET A 15 -10.54 -3.03 -57.76
CA MET A 15 -9.27 -2.63 -57.19
C MET A 15 -8.70 -3.72 -56.26
N MET A 16 -9.54 -4.35 -55.46
CA MET A 16 -9.15 -5.45 -54.57
C MET A 16 -8.69 -6.67 -55.35
N GLU A 17 -9.41 -7.05 -56.42
CA GLU A 17 -9.04 -8.20 -57.29
C GLU A 17 -7.76 -7.94 -58.06
N MET A 18 -7.60 -6.77 -58.65
CA MET A 18 -6.36 -6.38 -59.36
C MET A 18 -5.14 -6.40 -58.41
N SER A 19 -5.30 -5.92 -57.18
CA SER A 19 -4.22 -5.94 -56.21
C SER A 19 -3.78 -7.36 -55.78
N ARG A 20 -4.67 -8.36 -55.87
CA ARG A 20 -4.35 -9.78 -55.64
C ARG A 20 -3.35 -10.36 -56.64
N GLY A 21 -3.25 -9.78 -57.84
CA GLY A 21 -2.27 -10.19 -58.85
C GLY A 21 -0.83 -9.98 -58.41
N VAL A 22 -0.54 -9.08 -57.47
CA VAL A 22 0.81 -8.78 -56.99
C VAL A 22 1.18 -9.73 -55.82
N GLN A 23 1.81 -10.84 -56.20
CA GLN A 23 2.15 -11.91 -55.23
C GLN A 23 3.46 -11.66 -54.45
N HIS A 24 4.29 -10.70 -54.85
CA HIS A 24 5.51 -10.36 -54.13
C HIS A 24 5.19 -9.69 -52.82
N PRO A 25 5.54 -10.24 -51.63
CA PRO A 25 5.07 -9.75 -50.35
C PRO A 25 5.30 -8.26 -50.11
N ILE A 26 6.51 -7.76 -50.26
CA ILE A 26 6.89 -6.35 -50.00
C ILE A 26 6.11 -5.44 -50.99
N ARG A 27 6.18 -5.74 -52.27
CA ARG A 27 5.51 -4.92 -53.30
C ARG A 27 3.96 -4.95 -53.13
N GLY A 28 3.42 -6.12 -52.77
CA GLY A 28 2.01 -6.27 -52.49
C GLY A 28 1.55 -5.50 -51.24
N LEU A 29 2.37 -5.51 -50.16
CA LEU A 29 2.09 -4.74 -48.96
C LEU A 29 2.04 -3.24 -49.22
N PHE A 30 3.06 -2.68 -49.91
CA PHE A 30 3.08 -1.27 -50.25
C PHE A 30 1.95 -0.87 -51.22
N LEU A 31 1.63 -1.70 -52.24
CA LEU A 31 0.51 -1.45 -53.16
C LEU A 31 -0.81 -1.35 -52.39
N ARG A 32 -1.09 -2.31 -51.51
CA ARG A 32 -2.31 -2.36 -50.74
C ARG A 32 -2.40 -1.28 -49.68
N TYR A 33 -1.28 -0.92 -49.07
CA TYR A 33 -1.21 0.24 -48.16
C TYR A 33 -1.54 1.55 -48.90
N TYR A 34 -0.95 1.76 -50.08
CA TYR A 34 -1.22 2.91 -50.92
C TYR A 34 -2.68 2.94 -51.37
N LEU A 35 -3.22 1.79 -51.81
CA LEU A 35 -4.63 1.64 -52.18
C LEU A 35 -5.57 2.03 -51.03
N SER A 36 -5.32 1.52 -49.82
CA SER A 36 -6.09 1.85 -48.61
C SER A 36 -6.02 3.37 -48.31
N GLY A 37 -4.83 3.97 -48.48
CA GLY A 37 -4.64 5.42 -48.28
C GLY A 37 -5.46 6.27 -49.25
N GLN A 38 -5.48 5.89 -50.56
CA GLN A 38 -6.25 6.60 -51.59
C GLN A 38 -7.76 6.40 -51.46
N ALA A 39 -8.17 5.21 -51.03
CA ALA A 39 -9.58 4.90 -50.80
C ALA A 39 -10.15 5.57 -49.55
N ARG A 40 -9.33 5.99 -48.61
CA ARG A 40 -9.72 6.45 -47.24
C ARG A 40 -10.81 7.51 -47.24
N GLU A 41 -10.69 8.51 -48.10
CA GLU A 41 -11.62 9.64 -48.17
C GLU A 41 -12.84 9.36 -49.08
N ASN A 42 -12.78 8.29 -49.87
CA ASN A 42 -13.81 7.94 -50.85
C ASN A 42 -14.60 6.70 -50.42
N LEU A 43 -14.41 6.21 -49.20
CA LEU A 43 -15.20 5.04 -48.72
C LEU A 43 -16.66 5.44 -48.50
N PRO A 44 -17.63 4.68 -49.07
CA PRO A 44 -19.03 4.94 -48.87
C PRO A 44 -19.45 4.81 -47.41
N MET A 45 -20.28 5.74 -46.93
CA MET A 45 -20.78 5.81 -45.57
C MET A 45 -22.30 5.74 -45.48
N GLY A 46 -22.98 5.59 -46.63
CA GLY A 46 -24.44 5.52 -46.72
C GLY A 46 -25.00 4.20 -46.25
N ASN A 47 -26.33 4.13 -46.10
CA ASN A 47 -27.06 2.93 -45.69
C ASN A 47 -27.84 2.29 -46.86
N GLY A 48 -27.67 2.79 -48.08
CA GLY A 48 -28.39 2.31 -49.28
C GLY A 48 -27.68 1.13 -49.94
N ASP A 49 -28.45 0.28 -50.65
CA ASP A 49 -27.91 -0.86 -51.44
C ASP A 49 -27.63 -0.47 -52.92
N GLY A 50 -27.42 0.82 -53.18
CA GLY A 50 -27.13 1.36 -54.51
C GLY A 50 -25.70 1.05 -55.00
N PRO A 51 -25.41 1.40 -56.30
CA PRO A 51 -24.08 1.21 -56.88
C PRO A 51 -22.99 2.08 -56.23
N GLU A 52 -23.37 3.15 -55.52
CA GLU A 52 -22.51 3.98 -54.71
C GLU A 52 -21.88 3.24 -53.52
N GLY A 53 -22.52 2.13 -53.08
CA GLY A 53 -22.09 1.34 -51.94
C GLY A 53 -22.52 1.89 -50.57
N ASN A 54 -22.33 1.12 -49.54
CA ASN A 54 -22.71 1.44 -48.17
C ASN A 54 -21.56 1.22 -47.16
N LEU A 55 -21.84 1.53 -45.91
CA LEU A 55 -20.87 1.35 -44.82
C LEU A 55 -20.37 -0.11 -44.72
N GLN A 56 -21.26 -1.08 -44.94
CA GLN A 56 -20.91 -2.50 -44.90
C GLN A 56 -19.93 -2.88 -46.03
N ASP A 57 -20.06 -2.27 -47.21
CA ASP A 57 -19.11 -2.46 -48.32
C ASP A 57 -17.74 -1.89 -47.97
N SER A 58 -17.69 -0.74 -47.29
CA SER A 58 -16.45 -0.11 -46.79
C SER A 58 -15.76 -0.97 -45.71
N ILE A 59 -16.53 -1.54 -44.80
CA ILE A 59 -16.03 -2.45 -43.77
C ILE A 59 -15.47 -3.72 -44.44
N SER A 60 -16.23 -4.31 -45.36
CA SER A 60 -15.82 -5.53 -46.11
C SER A 60 -14.54 -5.28 -46.91
N PHE A 61 -14.42 -4.14 -47.58
CA PHE A 61 -13.22 -3.73 -48.30
C PHE A 61 -12.00 -3.64 -47.35
N THR A 62 -12.12 -2.93 -46.25
CA THR A 62 -11.02 -2.74 -45.31
C THR A 62 -10.60 -4.05 -44.62
N LEU A 63 -11.58 -4.90 -44.26
CA LEU A 63 -11.33 -6.21 -43.66
C LEU A 63 -10.63 -7.15 -44.64
N THR A 64 -11.11 -7.19 -45.91
CA THR A 64 -10.49 -8.00 -46.97
C THR A 64 -9.06 -7.53 -47.24
N ASN A 65 -8.82 -6.22 -47.30
CA ASN A 65 -7.49 -5.67 -47.45
C ASN A 65 -6.56 -6.07 -46.30
N PHE A 66 -7.03 -5.99 -45.08
CA PHE A 66 -6.29 -6.44 -43.88
C PHE A 66 -5.91 -7.92 -44.01
N VAL A 67 -6.87 -8.82 -44.33
CA VAL A 67 -6.64 -10.25 -44.45
C VAL A 67 -5.55 -10.56 -45.49
N GLU A 68 -5.64 -9.93 -46.66
CA GLU A 68 -4.67 -10.16 -47.73
C GLU A 68 -3.29 -9.55 -47.40
N MET A 69 -3.25 -8.40 -46.76
CA MET A 69 -1.99 -7.82 -46.29
C MET A 69 -1.33 -8.68 -45.20
N ASN A 70 -2.12 -9.22 -44.28
CA ASN A 70 -1.61 -10.13 -43.25
C ASN A 70 -1.02 -11.40 -43.87
N LYS A 71 -1.68 -12.00 -44.85
CA LYS A 71 -1.15 -13.16 -45.58
C LYS A 71 0.20 -12.86 -46.25
N LEU A 72 0.34 -11.70 -46.90
CA LEU A 72 1.59 -11.28 -47.51
C LEU A 72 2.67 -11.05 -46.49
N TRP A 73 2.36 -10.40 -45.37
CA TRP A 73 3.30 -10.11 -44.26
C TRP A 73 3.79 -11.40 -43.61
N VAL A 74 2.92 -12.35 -43.31
CA VAL A 74 3.32 -13.66 -42.78
C VAL A 74 4.19 -14.44 -43.80
N ARG A 75 3.84 -14.38 -45.08
CA ARG A 75 4.58 -15.06 -46.17
C ARG A 75 6.04 -14.52 -46.28
N LEU A 76 6.29 -13.29 -45.91
CA LEU A 76 7.62 -12.67 -45.96
C LEU A 76 8.67 -13.45 -45.14
N GLN A 77 8.27 -14.12 -44.05
CA GLN A 77 9.18 -14.94 -43.23
C GLN A 77 9.80 -16.12 -44.03
N HIS A 78 9.13 -16.60 -45.10
CA HIS A 78 9.58 -17.73 -45.90
C HIS A 78 10.38 -17.32 -47.14
N GLN A 79 10.59 -16.03 -47.39
CA GLN A 79 11.34 -15.56 -48.54
C GLN A 79 12.86 -15.50 -48.26
N GLY A 80 13.69 -15.84 -49.26
CA GLY A 80 15.15 -15.73 -49.20
C GLY A 80 15.87 -16.85 -48.45
N HIS A 81 17.12 -16.68 -48.22
CA HIS A 81 18.03 -17.68 -47.62
C HIS A 81 17.86 -17.73 -46.09
N SER A 82 18.05 -18.91 -45.49
CA SER A 82 17.95 -19.09 -44.02
C SER A 82 18.94 -18.21 -43.23
N ARG A 83 20.05 -17.84 -43.83
CA ARG A 83 21.08 -16.94 -43.24
C ARG A 83 20.57 -15.51 -43.00
N GLU A 84 19.53 -15.07 -43.69
CA GLU A 84 18.97 -13.73 -43.63
C GLU A 84 17.72 -13.68 -42.75
N ARG A 85 17.51 -14.72 -41.94
CA ARG A 85 16.27 -14.82 -41.10
C ARG A 85 16.13 -13.66 -40.12
N GLU A 86 17.21 -13.22 -39.50
CA GLU A 86 17.19 -12.10 -38.55
C GLU A 86 16.88 -10.78 -39.27
N LEU A 87 17.51 -10.53 -40.41
CA LEU A 87 17.21 -9.33 -41.21
C LEU A 87 15.74 -9.30 -41.63
N ARG A 88 15.19 -10.42 -42.10
CA ARG A 88 13.77 -10.51 -42.44
C ARG A 88 12.81 -10.29 -41.23
N THR A 89 13.23 -10.78 -40.08
CA THR A 89 12.44 -10.54 -38.85
C THR A 89 12.39 -9.05 -38.51
N GLN A 90 13.52 -8.34 -38.71
CA GLN A 90 13.57 -6.91 -38.53
C GLN A 90 12.76 -6.16 -39.59
N GLU A 91 12.89 -6.51 -40.87
CA GLU A 91 12.05 -5.95 -41.94
C GLU A 91 10.56 -6.18 -41.68
N ARG A 92 10.19 -7.35 -41.18
CA ARG A 92 8.80 -7.63 -40.79
C ARG A 92 8.32 -6.74 -39.66
N LYS A 93 9.16 -6.48 -38.64
CA LYS A 93 8.82 -5.54 -37.55
C LYS A 93 8.62 -4.12 -38.06
N GLU A 94 9.38 -3.67 -39.04
CA GLU A 94 9.22 -2.36 -39.66
C GLU A 94 7.93 -2.28 -40.51
N LEU A 95 7.60 -3.34 -41.24
CA LEU A 95 6.43 -3.42 -42.10
C LEU A 95 5.10 -3.71 -41.39
N GLN A 96 5.13 -4.11 -40.10
CA GLN A 96 3.93 -4.44 -39.33
C GLN A 96 2.93 -3.27 -39.28
N LEU A 97 3.42 -2.03 -39.22
CA LEU A 97 2.59 -0.82 -39.18
C LEU A 97 1.68 -0.69 -40.41
N LEU A 98 2.14 -1.17 -41.59
CA LEU A 98 1.33 -1.14 -42.80
C LEU A 98 0.07 -2.03 -42.66
N VAL A 99 0.22 -3.18 -42.01
CA VAL A 99 -0.90 -4.10 -41.75
C VAL A 99 -1.82 -3.54 -40.69
N GLY A 100 -1.26 -3.04 -39.56
CA GLY A 100 -2.01 -2.48 -38.44
C GLY A 100 -2.87 -1.27 -38.80
N ASN A 101 -2.43 -0.47 -39.79
CA ASN A 101 -3.18 0.72 -40.24
C ASN A 101 -4.61 0.41 -40.73
N ASN A 102 -4.87 -0.80 -41.23
CA ASN A 102 -6.23 -1.25 -41.61
C ASN A 102 -7.12 -1.38 -40.36
N LEU A 103 -6.57 -1.85 -39.22
CA LEU A 103 -7.32 -1.97 -37.96
C LEU A 103 -7.67 -0.60 -37.40
N VAL A 104 -6.74 0.35 -37.50
CA VAL A 104 -7.01 1.76 -37.14
C VAL A 104 -8.17 2.31 -37.99
N ARG A 105 -8.19 2.00 -39.28
CA ARG A 105 -9.31 2.45 -40.15
C ARG A 105 -10.61 1.77 -39.76
N LEU A 106 -10.60 0.47 -39.49
CA LEU A 106 -11.78 -0.26 -39.05
C LEU A 106 -12.36 0.33 -37.76
N SER A 107 -11.54 0.66 -36.79
CA SER A 107 -12.03 1.25 -35.52
C SER A 107 -12.73 2.60 -35.67
N GLN A 108 -12.47 3.31 -36.77
CA GLN A 108 -13.12 4.59 -37.10
C GLN A 108 -14.48 4.40 -37.83
N LEU A 109 -14.74 3.21 -38.42
CA LEU A 109 -15.90 2.93 -39.24
C LEU A 109 -16.99 2.16 -38.49
N VAL A 110 -16.64 1.49 -37.37
CA VAL A 110 -17.53 0.53 -36.73
C VAL A 110 -18.03 1.03 -35.39
N ASP A 111 -19.29 0.73 -35.10
CA ASP A 111 -19.91 0.83 -33.79
C ASP A 111 -19.74 -0.47 -32.97
N LEU A 112 -20.16 -0.47 -31.72
CA LEU A 112 -20.08 -1.62 -30.83
C LEU A 112 -20.79 -2.87 -31.37
N GLU A 113 -22.00 -2.71 -31.90
CA GLU A 113 -22.80 -3.82 -32.40
C GLU A 113 -22.16 -4.46 -33.64
N THR A 114 -21.68 -3.65 -34.57
CA THR A 114 -20.97 -4.12 -35.76
C THR A 114 -19.65 -4.78 -35.40
N TYR A 115 -18.91 -4.19 -34.43
CA TYR A 115 -17.67 -4.78 -33.93
C TYR A 115 -17.89 -6.18 -33.35
N LYS A 116 -18.87 -6.32 -32.45
CA LYS A 116 -19.18 -7.57 -31.75
C LYS A 116 -19.65 -8.68 -32.70
N ASN A 117 -20.57 -8.33 -33.64
CA ASN A 117 -21.28 -9.32 -34.43
C ASN A 117 -20.61 -9.62 -35.78
N VAL A 118 -19.88 -8.68 -36.38
CA VAL A 118 -19.36 -8.79 -37.74
C VAL A 118 -17.83 -8.80 -37.81
N ILE A 119 -17.16 -7.98 -37.00
CA ILE A 119 -15.72 -7.71 -37.19
C ILE A 119 -14.82 -8.59 -36.34
N LEU A 120 -15.12 -8.72 -35.05
CA LEU A 120 -14.21 -9.32 -34.09
C LEU A 120 -13.89 -10.79 -34.41
N GLN A 121 -14.93 -11.59 -34.71
CA GLN A 121 -14.74 -13.01 -34.96
C GLN A 121 -13.84 -13.28 -36.17
N PRO A 122 -14.06 -12.67 -37.36
CA PRO A 122 -13.13 -12.80 -38.48
C PRO A 122 -11.72 -12.32 -38.22
N LEU A 123 -11.55 -11.23 -37.42
CA LEU A 123 -10.23 -10.75 -37.05
C LEU A 123 -9.49 -11.77 -36.16
N LEU A 124 -10.13 -12.27 -35.12
CA LEU A 124 -9.54 -13.25 -34.21
C LEU A 124 -9.25 -14.57 -34.91
N GLU A 125 -10.08 -15.00 -35.83
CA GLU A 125 -9.82 -16.20 -36.67
C GLU A 125 -8.58 -16.02 -37.54
N GLN A 126 -8.37 -14.85 -38.14
CA GLN A 126 -7.15 -14.57 -38.90
C GLN A 126 -5.91 -14.59 -38.01
N VAL A 127 -6.00 -14.07 -36.81
CA VAL A 127 -4.89 -14.09 -35.82
C VAL A 127 -4.57 -15.54 -35.46
N VAL A 128 -5.55 -16.36 -35.13
CA VAL A 128 -5.34 -17.77 -34.75
C VAL A 128 -4.82 -18.61 -35.94
N GLN A 129 -5.37 -18.40 -37.14
CA GLN A 129 -5.01 -19.19 -38.33
C GLN A 129 -3.60 -18.90 -38.84
N CYS A 130 -3.04 -17.70 -38.65
CA CYS A 130 -1.74 -17.35 -39.17
C CYS A 130 -0.59 -18.16 -38.56
N ARG A 131 -0.74 -18.71 -37.35
CA ARG A 131 0.20 -19.55 -36.61
C ARG A 131 1.63 -18.99 -36.50
N ASP A 132 1.85 -17.74 -36.79
CA ASP A 132 3.11 -17.02 -36.74
C ASP A 132 3.19 -16.19 -35.46
N VAL A 133 4.18 -16.45 -34.61
CA VAL A 133 4.31 -15.84 -33.27
C VAL A 133 4.33 -14.31 -33.36
N LEU A 134 5.19 -13.76 -34.23
CA LEU A 134 5.33 -12.31 -34.39
C LEU A 134 4.02 -11.64 -34.85
N ALA A 135 3.29 -12.32 -35.78
CA ALA A 135 2.04 -11.79 -36.27
C ALA A 135 0.93 -11.87 -35.21
N GLN A 136 0.86 -12.97 -34.45
CA GLN A 136 -0.12 -13.14 -33.39
C GLN A 136 0.07 -12.11 -32.28
N GLU A 137 1.31 -11.90 -31.83
CA GLU A 137 1.62 -10.90 -30.80
C GLU A 137 1.25 -9.49 -31.25
N TYR A 138 1.74 -9.08 -32.41
CA TYR A 138 1.49 -7.74 -32.92
C TYR A 138 -0.01 -7.45 -33.19
N LEU A 139 -0.71 -8.39 -33.84
CA LEU A 139 -2.12 -8.16 -34.18
C LEU A 139 -3.00 -8.08 -32.95
N LEU A 140 -2.77 -8.91 -31.94
CA LEU A 140 -3.52 -8.83 -30.69
C LEU A 140 -3.21 -7.54 -29.92
N GLU A 141 -1.95 -7.13 -29.89
CA GLU A 141 -1.55 -5.84 -29.30
C GLU A 141 -2.28 -4.68 -30.00
N VAL A 142 -2.27 -4.64 -31.34
CA VAL A 142 -2.95 -3.58 -32.10
C VAL A 142 -4.46 -3.62 -31.90
N ILE A 143 -5.11 -4.80 -31.90
CA ILE A 143 -6.53 -4.92 -31.62
C ILE A 143 -6.83 -4.32 -30.24
N THR A 144 -6.03 -4.68 -29.22
CA THR A 144 -6.22 -4.16 -27.86
C THR A 144 -6.04 -2.64 -27.78
N GLN A 145 -5.13 -2.05 -28.57
CA GLN A 145 -4.82 -0.62 -28.51
C GLN A 145 -5.76 0.26 -29.31
N VAL A 146 -6.26 -0.23 -30.45
CA VAL A 146 -6.96 0.57 -31.46
C VAL A 146 -8.45 0.70 -31.20
N PHE A 147 -9.09 -0.37 -30.73
CA PHE A 147 -10.53 -0.33 -30.44
C PHE A 147 -10.80 0.28 -29.06
N PRO A 148 -11.96 0.96 -28.87
CA PRO A 148 -12.35 1.55 -27.58
C PRO A 148 -12.43 0.52 -26.45
N ASP A 149 -12.19 0.99 -25.20
CA ASP A 149 -12.23 0.14 -24.01
C ASP A 149 -13.58 -0.51 -23.78
N GLU A 150 -14.66 0.20 -24.07
CA GLU A 150 -16.03 -0.31 -24.00
C GLU A 150 -16.26 -1.53 -24.90
N TYR A 151 -15.63 -1.56 -26.09
CA TYR A 151 -15.76 -2.70 -27.01
C TYR A 151 -15.12 -3.96 -26.42
N HIS A 152 -13.99 -3.82 -25.78
CA HIS A 152 -13.30 -4.93 -25.10
C HIS A 152 -14.10 -5.48 -23.92
N LEU A 153 -14.79 -4.63 -23.16
CA LEU A 153 -15.67 -5.06 -22.07
C LEU A 153 -16.77 -6.00 -22.54
N HIS A 154 -17.41 -5.69 -23.66
CA HIS A 154 -18.52 -6.48 -24.19
C HIS A 154 -18.11 -7.73 -24.99
N THR A 155 -16.82 -7.87 -25.31
CA THR A 155 -16.30 -8.96 -26.16
C THR A 155 -15.18 -9.75 -25.53
N LEU A 156 -15.00 -9.61 -24.23
CA LEU A 156 -13.88 -10.19 -23.48
C LEU A 156 -13.80 -11.72 -23.63
N ASP A 157 -14.94 -12.42 -23.53
CA ASP A 157 -15.00 -13.87 -23.62
C ASP A 157 -14.51 -14.38 -24.99
N GLN A 158 -14.92 -13.71 -26.07
CA GLN A 158 -14.49 -14.07 -27.44
C GLN A 158 -12.99 -13.85 -27.62
N PHE A 159 -12.48 -12.73 -27.07
CA PHE A 159 -11.05 -12.39 -27.12
C PHE A 159 -10.21 -13.41 -26.35
N LEU A 160 -10.58 -13.74 -25.12
CA LEU A 160 -9.87 -14.71 -24.29
C LEU A 160 -9.94 -16.13 -24.83
N ALA A 161 -11.08 -16.53 -25.43
CA ALA A 161 -11.22 -17.80 -26.14
C ALA A 161 -10.27 -17.89 -27.35
N ALA A 162 -10.03 -16.80 -28.05
CA ALA A 162 -9.05 -16.76 -29.12
C ALA A 162 -7.61 -16.85 -28.60
N VAL A 163 -7.30 -16.14 -27.50
CA VAL A 163 -6.00 -16.16 -26.84
C VAL A 163 -5.61 -17.58 -26.40
N SER A 164 -6.54 -18.39 -25.93
CA SER A 164 -6.29 -19.79 -25.54
C SER A 164 -5.89 -20.71 -26.70
N ARG A 165 -6.17 -20.30 -27.96
CA ARG A 165 -5.92 -21.07 -29.22
C ARG A 165 -4.64 -20.63 -29.95
N LEU A 166 -3.85 -19.73 -29.37
CA LEU A 166 -2.64 -19.19 -29.97
C LEU A 166 -1.49 -20.22 -29.99
N ASN A 167 -0.43 -19.88 -30.71
CA ASN A 167 0.81 -20.65 -30.69
C ASN A 167 1.42 -20.64 -29.28
N PRO A 168 1.87 -21.79 -28.74
CA PRO A 168 2.46 -21.88 -27.40
C PRO A 168 3.66 -20.95 -27.14
N HIS A 169 4.33 -20.48 -28.19
CA HIS A 169 5.48 -19.56 -28.08
C HIS A 169 5.09 -18.08 -28.04
N VAL A 170 3.82 -17.75 -28.19
CA VAL A 170 3.32 -16.36 -28.07
C VAL A 170 3.37 -15.94 -26.62
N ASN A 171 3.86 -14.72 -26.38
CA ASN A 171 3.89 -14.15 -25.04
C ASN A 171 2.51 -13.67 -24.58
N VAL A 172 1.64 -14.64 -24.28
CA VAL A 172 0.23 -14.41 -23.89
C VAL A 172 0.15 -13.53 -22.64
N LYS A 173 1.12 -13.64 -21.71
CA LYS A 173 1.11 -12.85 -20.47
C LYS A 173 1.11 -11.34 -20.75
N VAL A 174 1.92 -10.87 -21.70
CA VAL A 174 2.03 -9.43 -22.02
C VAL A 174 0.70 -8.91 -22.55
N ILE A 175 0.01 -9.72 -23.38
CA ILE A 175 -1.28 -9.37 -23.95
C ILE A 175 -2.36 -9.28 -22.86
N VAL A 176 -2.40 -10.25 -21.95
CA VAL A 176 -3.36 -10.29 -20.84
C VAL A 176 -3.09 -9.14 -19.86
N ILE A 177 -1.84 -8.88 -19.51
CA ILE A 177 -1.44 -7.73 -18.66
C ILE A 177 -1.87 -6.42 -19.31
N ALA A 178 -1.56 -6.21 -20.59
CA ALA A 178 -1.91 -4.97 -21.28
C ALA A 178 -3.43 -4.74 -21.31
N LEU A 179 -4.21 -5.79 -21.48
CA LEU A 179 -5.68 -5.71 -21.46
C LEU A 179 -6.20 -5.39 -20.03
N MET A 180 -5.70 -6.09 -19.01
CA MET A 180 -6.07 -5.83 -17.61
C MET A 180 -5.73 -4.39 -17.19
N ASP A 181 -4.51 -3.93 -17.48
CA ASP A 181 -4.06 -2.59 -17.12
C ASP A 181 -4.86 -1.50 -17.84
N ARG A 182 -5.25 -1.75 -19.08
CA ARG A 182 -6.08 -0.84 -19.86
C ARG A 182 -7.49 -0.73 -19.29
N LEU A 183 -8.15 -1.85 -19.02
CA LEU A 183 -9.51 -1.87 -18.43
C LEU A 183 -9.50 -1.32 -17.00
N SER A 184 -8.45 -1.59 -16.24
CA SER A 184 -8.22 -1.01 -14.92
C SER A 184 -8.09 0.52 -14.97
N SER A 185 -7.32 1.04 -15.95
CA SER A 185 -7.15 2.49 -16.15
C SER A 185 -8.44 3.16 -16.65
N TYR A 186 -9.24 2.47 -17.43
CA TYR A 186 -10.56 2.95 -17.85
C TYR A 186 -11.48 3.12 -16.63
N ALA A 187 -11.59 2.09 -15.80
CA ALA A 187 -12.41 2.13 -14.59
C ALA A 187 -11.93 3.20 -13.58
N ALA A 188 -10.62 3.38 -13.44
CA ALA A 188 -10.06 4.42 -12.56
C ALA A 188 -10.49 5.83 -13.01
N ARG A 189 -10.47 6.12 -14.30
CA ARG A 189 -10.93 7.40 -14.86
C ARG A 189 -12.41 7.65 -14.61
N GLU A 190 -13.25 6.62 -14.75
CA GLU A 190 -14.68 6.73 -14.47
C GLU A 190 -14.96 6.92 -12.96
N SER A 191 -14.16 6.28 -12.09
CA SER A 191 -14.32 6.37 -10.63
C SER A 191 -13.91 7.73 -10.04
N GLU A 192 -13.02 8.48 -10.68
CA GLU A 192 -12.62 9.84 -10.24
C GLU A 192 -13.79 10.83 -10.26
N ALA A 193 -14.87 10.52 -10.96
CA ALA A 193 -16.08 11.32 -10.99
C ALA A 193 -16.97 11.20 -9.74
N HIS A 194 -16.69 10.25 -8.82
CA HIS A 194 -17.48 10.03 -7.62
C HIS A 194 -16.94 10.77 -6.38
N PRO A 195 -17.79 11.30 -5.47
CA PRO A 195 -17.39 11.98 -4.25
C PRO A 195 -16.57 11.06 -3.32
N GLN A 196 -15.51 11.61 -2.72
CA GLN A 196 -14.59 10.88 -1.83
C GLN A 196 -15.28 10.33 -0.56
N GLU A 197 -16.28 11.04 -0.03
CA GLU A 197 -17.04 10.64 1.17
C GLU A 197 -17.83 9.33 0.99
N ASP A 198 -18.33 9.08 -0.22
CA ASP A 198 -19.08 7.85 -0.50
C ASP A 198 -18.12 6.64 -0.59
N ARG A 199 -16.88 6.84 -1.05
CA ARG A 199 -15.86 5.79 -1.09
C ARG A 199 -15.40 5.36 0.31
N GLU A 200 -15.25 6.29 1.26
CA GLU A 200 -14.89 5.96 2.64
C GLU A 200 -15.95 5.08 3.32
N LYS A 201 -17.22 5.38 3.11
CA LYS A 201 -18.33 4.57 3.64
C LYS A 201 -18.33 3.17 3.05
N LEU A 202 -18.14 3.05 1.73
CA LEU A 202 -18.09 1.77 1.06
C LEU A 202 -16.92 0.91 1.56
N GLU A 203 -15.72 1.51 1.79
CA GLU A 203 -14.59 0.79 2.36
C GLU A 203 -14.85 0.32 3.79
N GLN A 204 -15.48 1.13 4.64
CA GLN A 204 -15.84 0.74 6.00
C GLN A 204 -16.85 -0.42 6.03
N ASP A 205 -17.88 -0.37 5.20
CA ASP A 205 -18.85 -1.45 5.07
C ASP A 205 -18.23 -2.74 4.53
N ALA A 206 -17.28 -2.63 3.62
CA ALA A 206 -16.53 -3.76 3.07
C ALA A 206 -15.65 -4.44 4.12
N ILE A 207 -14.99 -3.67 5.00
CA ILE A 207 -14.20 -4.20 6.12
C ILE A 207 -15.08 -5.01 7.08
N VAL A 208 -16.25 -4.49 7.43
CA VAL A 208 -17.22 -5.17 8.31
C VAL A 208 -17.64 -6.51 7.69
N LYS A 209 -18.01 -6.53 6.43
CA LYS A 209 -18.39 -7.75 5.69
C LYS A 209 -17.26 -8.78 5.62
N LEU A 210 -16.00 -8.32 5.42
CA LEU A 210 -14.84 -9.22 5.38
C LEU A 210 -14.60 -9.86 6.76
N LEU A 211 -14.63 -9.08 7.82
CA LEU A 211 -14.44 -9.56 9.20
C LEU A 211 -15.53 -10.56 9.61
N GLU A 212 -16.77 -10.36 9.21
CA GLU A 212 -17.86 -11.32 9.43
C GLU A 212 -17.61 -12.63 8.69
N LYS A 213 -17.19 -12.59 7.42
CA LYS A 213 -16.84 -13.80 6.66
C LYS A 213 -15.69 -14.58 7.30
N VAL A 214 -14.65 -13.89 7.79
CA VAL A 214 -13.51 -14.52 8.46
C VAL A 214 -13.93 -15.18 9.77
N LYS A 215 -14.79 -14.57 10.58
CA LYS A 215 -15.35 -15.15 11.81
C LYS A 215 -16.17 -16.41 11.53
N LEU A 216 -17.07 -16.36 10.56
CA LEU A 216 -17.88 -17.50 10.11
C LEU A 216 -17.02 -18.64 9.55
N GLY A 217 -15.91 -18.32 8.88
CA GLY A 217 -14.94 -19.31 8.38
C GLY A 217 -14.12 -19.97 9.48
N GLN A 218 -13.83 -19.26 10.58
CA GLN A 218 -13.16 -19.82 11.76
C GLN A 218 -14.09 -20.71 12.59
N GLU A 219 -15.35 -20.32 12.76
CA GLU A 219 -16.37 -21.11 13.46
C GLU A 219 -16.62 -22.45 12.74
N LYS A 220 -16.69 -22.47 11.41
CA LYS A 220 -16.81 -23.72 10.62
C LYS A 220 -15.59 -24.64 10.69
N LYS A 221 -14.39 -24.11 10.90
CA LYS A 221 -13.17 -24.91 11.08
C LYS A 221 -13.05 -25.54 12.48
N VAL A 222 -13.75 -25.01 13.46
CA VAL A 222 -13.78 -25.54 14.84
C VAL A 222 -14.81 -26.68 14.98
N GLU A 223 -15.80 -26.78 14.06
CA GLU A 223 -16.81 -27.85 14.07
C GLU A 223 -16.45 -29.11 13.28
N GLU A 224 -15.32 -29.16 12.56
CA GLU A 224 -14.82 -30.42 11.96
C GLU A 224 -14.04 -31.20 13.00
N PRO A 225 -14.50 -32.42 13.41
CA PRO A 225 -13.78 -33.25 14.36
C PRO A 225 -12.49 -33.77 13.73
N ALA A 226 -11.38 -33.64 14.47
CA ALA A 226 -10.06 -34.13 14.09
C ALA A 226 -10.10 -35.62 13.75
N PRO A 227 -9.40 -36.12 12.70
CA PRO A 227 -9.31 -37.53 12.40
C PRO A 227 -8.53 -38.25 13.50
N ALA A 228 -9.15 -39.31 14.07
CA ALA A 228 -8.57 -40.13 15.10
C ALA A 228 -7.32 -40.85 14.57
N GLU A 229 -6.24 -40.77 15.34
CA GLU A 229 -5.03 -41.57 15.14
C GLU A 229 -5.31 -43.06 15.37
N PRO A 230 -4.70 -43.98 14.60
CA PRO A 230 -4.85 -45.41 14.80
C PRO A 230 -3.95 -45.93 15.94
N ASN A 231 -4.55 -46.35 17.05
CA ASN A 231 -3.85 -47.12 18.07
C ASN A 231 -3.62 -48.56 17.59
N ARG A 232 -2.37 -49.00 17.58
CA ARG A 232 -1.96 -50.40 17.53
C ARG A 232 -2.01 -50.97 18.94
N ASP A 233 -2.67 -52.12 19.06
CA ASP A 233 -2.21 -53.39 19.65
C ASP A 233 -3.41 -54.25 20.03
N GLY A 234 -3.41 -55.49 19.46
CA GLY A 234 -4.40 -56.55 19.68
C GLY A 234 -4.17 -57.32 21.02
N PRO A 235 -4.71 -58.49 21.29
CA PRO A 235 -5.27 -59.48 20.37
C PRO A 235 -6.60 -60.14 20.81
N ALA A 236 -7.24 -60.81 19.84
CA ALA A 236 -8.09 -62.01 19.82
C ALA A 236 -9.01 -62.40 20.99
N ALA A 237 -10.30 -62.60 20.68
CA ALA A 237 -11.05 -63.84 20.94
C ALA A 237 -12.40 -63.87 20.21
N GLU A 238 -12.67 -64.98 19.63
CA GLU A 238 -13.84 -65.43 18.87
C GLU A 238 -15.16 -65.38 19.68
N VAL A 239 -16.31 -65.31 19.00
CA VAL A 239 -17.32 -66.32 18.86
C VAL A 239 -18.68 -65.76 18.41
N ASN A 240 -19.11 -66.23 17.25
CA ASN A 240 -20.46 -66.63 16.78
C ASN A 240 -21.75 -65.83 17.11
N GLY A 241 -22.51 -65.64 16.06
CA GLY A 241 -23.95 -65.88 16.13
C GLY A 241 -24.83 -65.04 15.23
N SER A 242 -25.04 -65.53 14.03
CA SER A 242 -26.29 -65.59 13.23
C SER A 242 -27.41 -64.57 13.39
N GLY A 243 -27.90 -64.13 12.27
CA GLY A 243 -29.35 -64.03 12.08
C GLY A 243 -29.88 -62.84 11.30
N ASP A 244 -30.05 -63.03 9.99
CA ASP A 244 -31.21 -62.67 9.15
C ASP A 244 -31.78 -61.25 9.13
N ALA A 245 -31.65 -60.64 7.99
CA ALA A 245 -32.63 -60.56 6.86
C ALA A 245 -33.46 -59.26 6.77
N VAL A 246 -33.30 -58.66 5.60
CA VAL A 246 -34.35 -58.09 4.74
C VAL A 246 -34.95 -56.71 5.07
N ALA A 247 -34.70 -55.67 4.29
CA ALA A 247 -35.51 -55.14 3.21
C ALA A 247 -35.19 -53.67 2.93
N HIS A 248 -34.88 -53.39 1.70
CA HIS A 248 -35.05 -52.08 1.04
C HIS A 248 -36.54 -51.69 1.00
N PRO A 249 -36.93 -50.42 0.89
CA PRO A 249 -36.94 -49.78 -0.43
C PRO A 249 -36.64 -48.27 -0.45
N GLU A 250 -36.02 -47.84 -1.54
CA GLU A 250 -36.20 -46.51 -2.18
C GLU A 250 -37.63 -46.43 -2.81
N PRO A 251 -38.02 -45.33 -3.45
CA PRO A 251 -37.79 -43.88 -3.36
C PRO A 251 -39.09 -43.07 -3.34
N THR A 252 -39.05 -41.77 -3.13
CA THR A 252 -39.99 -40.86 -3.80
C THR A 252 -39.45 -39.42 -3.92
N LYS A 253 -39.46 -38.98 -5.16
CA LYS A 253 -39.39 -37.58 -5.62
C LYS A 253 -40.65 -36.84 -5.20
N GLU A 254 -40.51 -35.59 -4.87
CA GLU A 254 -41.49 -34.54 -5.19
C GLU A 254 -40.80 -33.16 -5.25
N GLU A 255 -40.72 -32.64 -6.45
CA GLU A 255 -40.69 -31.21 -6.78
C GLU A 255 -42.08 -30.63 -6.55
N PRO A 256 -42.20 -29.32 -6.27
CA PRO A 256 -43.15 -28.52 -7.03
C PRO A 256 -42.53 -27.30 -7.72
N LYS A 257 -42.87 -27.17 -8.95
CA LYS A 257 -42.76 -26.01 -9.83
C LYS A 257 -44.05 -25.17 -9.71
N PRO A 258 -44.13 -24.08 -10.43
CA PRO A 258 -44.26 -22.70 -9.96
C PRO A 258 -45.63 -22.12 -10.33
N GLU A 259 -45.98 -21.00 -9.76
CA GLU A 259 -47.05 -20.15 -10.29
C GLU A 259 -46.48 -18.81 -10.76
N SER A 260 -46.78 -18.56 -11.99
CA SER A 260 -46.57 -17.37 -12.77
C SER A 260 -47.59 -16.28 -12.38
N GLU A 261 -47.12 -15.07 -12.12
CA GLU A 261 -47.94 -13.88 -12.40
C GLU A 261 -47.12 -12.89 -13.22
N ALA A 262 -47.62 -12.70 -14.43
CA ALA A 262 -47.20 -11.71 -15.39
C ALA A 262 -47.78 -10.36 -14.98
N VAL A 263 -46.94 -9.36 -14.75
CA VAL A 263 -47.33 -7.95 -14.83
C VAL A 263 -46.38 -7.25 -15.78
N ASN A 264 -46.93 -6.77 -16.87
CA ASN A 264 -46.33 -5.84 -17.82
C ASN A 264 -45.89 -4.54 -17.13
N GLY A 265 -44.63 -4.14 -17.33
CA GLY A 265 -44.12 -2.80 -17.10
C GLY A 265 -42.87 -2.64 -17.93
N LYS A 266 -43.03 -1.93 -19.04
CA LYS A 266 -41.91 -1.48 -19.89
C LYS A 266 -41.12 -0.44 -19.14
N ASP A 267 -39.84 -0.40 -19.56
CA ASP A 267 -38.84 0.69 -19.40
C ASP A 267 -38.24 0.83 -18.01
N ASP A 268 -37.00 0.46 -17.97
CA ASP A 268 -35.80 1.08 -17.34
C ASP A 268 -34.74 0.00 -16.99
N ALA A 269 -34.14 -0.57 -18.01
CA ALA A 269 -32.91 -1.38 -17.85
C ALA A 269 -31.68 -0.52 -18.12
N GLU A 270 -31.51 0.56 -17.38
CA GLU A 270 -30.19 1.09 -17.05
C GLU A 270 -29.74 0.40 -15.77
N GLY A 271 -29.05 -0.73 -15.93
CA GLY A 271 -28.36 -1.41 -14.83
C GLY A 271 -27.43 -0.42 -14.14
N LYS A 272 -27.46 -0.38 -12.81
CA LYS A 272 -26.51 0.40 -12.00
C LYS A 272 -25.10 0.09 -12.49
N LYS A 273 -24.42 1.09 -13.04
CA LYS A 273 -23.03 0.99 -13.49
C LYS A 273 -22.15 1.15 -12.25
N SER A 274 -21.49 0.10 -11.82
CA SER A 274 -20.40 0.20 -10.86
C SER A 274 -19.15 0.64 -11.63
N ASN A 275 -18.67 1.86 -11.39
CA ASN A 275 -17.47 2.43 -12.02
C ASN A 275 -17.43 2.34 -13.56
N GLY A 276 -18.54 2.65 -14.22
CA GLY A 276 -18.63 2.61 -15.69
C GLY A 276 -18.74 1.22 -16.31
N ILE A 277 -18.68 0.16 -15.51
CA ILE A 277 -18.75 -1.24 -15.95
C ILE A 277 -20.12 -1.82 -15.58
N PRO A 278 -20.84 -2.44 -16.53
CA PRO A 278 -22.09 -3.12 -16.24
C PRO A 278 -21.89 -4.23 -15.20
N GLU A 279 -22.72 -4.27 -14.14
CA GLU A 279 -22.67 -5.33 -13.10
C GLU A 279 -22.85 -6.75 -13.65
N SER A 280 -23.39 -6.88 -14.88
CA SER A 280 -23.55 -8.15 -15.57
C SER A 280 -22.22 -8.80 -15.97
N ILE A 281 -21.13 -8.04 -16.05
CA ILE A 281 -19.83 -8.53 -16.49
C ILE A 281 -18.93 -8.72 -15.27
N LYS A 282 -18.69 -9.96 -14.90
CA LYS A 282 -17.83 -10.35 -13.78
C LYS A 282 -16.35 -10.37 -14.19
N LEU A 283 -15.81 -9.21 -14.52
CA LEU A 283 -14.45 -9.06 -15.05
C LEU A 283 -13.37 -9.72 -14.18
N TYR A 284 -13.42 -9.51 -12.89
CA TYR A 284 -12.43 -10.09 -11.98
C TYR A 284 -12.43 -11.62 -12.04
N GLU A 285 -13.61 -12.25 -11.99
CA GLU A 285 -13.74 -13.71 -11.99
C GLU A 285 -13.19 -14.30 -13.29
N ILE A 286 -13.51 -13.68 -14.44
CA ILE A 286 -13.03 -14.09 -15.75
C ILE A 286 -11.50 -13.99 -15.84
N PHE A 287 -10.92 -12.85 -15.45
CA PHE A 287 -9.46 -12.69 -15.50
C PHE A 287 -8.74 -13.56 -14.47
N PHE A 288 -9.29 -13.72 -13.28
CA PHE A 288 -8.71 -14.60 -12.26
C PHE A 288 -8.63 -16.04 -12.78
N GLU A 289 -9.70 -16.57 -13.37
CA GLU A 289 -9.71 -17.90 -13.95
C GLU A 289 -8.71 -18.02 -15.10
N GLN A 290 -8.62 -17.03 -15.98
CA GLN A 290 -7.67 -17.02 -17.09
C GLN A 290 -6.20 -16.96 -16.60
N VAL A 291 -5.89 -16.17 -15.61
CA VAL A 291 -4.55 -16.11 -15.00
C VAL A 291 -4.20 -17.45 -14.37
N MET A 292 -5.11 -18.08 -13.64
CA MET A 292 -4.91 -19.41 -13.06
C MET A 292 -4.63 -20.47 -14.12
N ASN A 293 -5.44 -20.48 -15.17
CA ASN A 293 -5.29 -21.40 -16.29
C ASN A 293 -3.95 -21.18 -17.00
N LEU A 294 -3.57 -19.93 -17.25
CA LEU A 294 -2.31 -19.59 -17.91
C LEU A 294 -1.10 -20.02 -17.06
N VAL A 295 -1.09 -19.71 -15.78
CA VAL A 295 0.01 -20.08 -14.85
C VAL A 295 0.17 -21.59 -14.75
N ASN A 296 -0.95 -22.34 -14.70
CA ASN A 296 -0.92 -23.79 -14.56
C ASN A 296 -0.60 -24.50 -15.87
N ALA A 297 -1.15 -24.04 -17.01
CA ALA A 297 -0.97 -24.68 -18.31
C ALA A 297 0.43 -24.45 -18.89
N GLN A 298 1.02 -23.26 -18.69
CA GLN A 298 2.31 -22.91 -19.24
C GLN A 298 3.47 -23.04 -18.26
N HIS A 299 3.19 -23.42 -16.99
CA HIS A 299 4.19 -23.49 -15.92
C HIS A 299 5.07 -22.23 -15.85
N LEU A 300 4.42 -21.06 -15.84
CA LEU A 300 5.11 -19.77 -15.90
C LEU A 300 6.10 -19.60 -14.75
N PRO A 301 7.27 -18.99 -15.01
CA PRO A 301 8.22 -18.65 -13.96
C PRO A 301 7.60 -17.67 -12.96
N ILE A 302 8.13 -17.64 -11.75
CA ILE A 302 7.59 -16.81 -10.67
C ILE A 302 7.57 -15.31 -11.02
N GLN A 303 8.52 -14.83 -11.83
CA GLN A 303 8.58 -13.45 -12.31
C GLN A 303 7.31 -13.08 -13.12
N ASP A 304 6.93 -13.94 -14.04
CA ASP A 304 5.78 -13.74 -14.92
C ASP A 304 4.47 -13.89 -14.15
N THR A 305 4.42 -14.86 -13.25
CA THR A 305 3.28 -15.07 -12.36
C THR A 305 3.04 -13.84 -11.48
N THR A 306 4.10 -13.30 -10.86
CA THR A 306 3.96 -12.10 -10.01
C THR A 306 3.56 -10.86 -10.80
N ALA A 307 4.02 -10.70 -12.04
CA ALA A 307 3.60 -9.59 -12.90
C ALA A 307 2.10 -9.66 -13.22
N LEU A 308 1.58 -10.85 -13.58
CA LEU A 308 0.14 -11.06 -13.79
C LEU A 308 -0.70 -10.75 -12.54
N LEU A 309 -0.20 -11.16 -11.36
CA LEU A 309 -0.90 -10.90 -10.10
C LEU A 309 -0.92 -9.41 -9.73
N VAL A 310 0.11 -8.64 -10.07
CA VAL A 310 0.11 -7.17 -9.89
C VAL A 310 -0.99 -6.52 -10.72
N SER A 311 -1.09 -6.86 -12.01
CA SER A 311 -2.12 -6.29 -12.89
C SER A 311 -3.52 -6.72 -12.47
N LEU A 312 -3.69 -7.98 -12.03
CA LEU A 312 -4.95 -8.48 -11.51
C LEU A 312 -5.38 -7.78 -10.20
N ALA A 313 -4.43 -7.52 -9.30
CA ALA A 313 -4.69 -6.76 -8.07
C ALA A 313 -5.09 -5.31 -8.39
N ASN A 314 -4.40 -4.65 -9.32
CA ASN A 314 -4.75 -3.30 -9.76
C ASN A 314 -6.13 -3.26 -10.40
N LEU A 315 -6.48 -4.27 -11.19
CA LEU A 315 -7.81 -4.41 -11.77
C LEU A 315 -8.88 -4.54 -10.69
N ALA A 316 -8.68 -5.40 -9.69
CA ALA A 316 -9.60 -5.56 -8.57
C ALA A 316 -9.77 -4.26 -7.77
N LEU A 317 -8.68 -3.56 -7.46
CA LEU A 317 -8.67 -2.33 -6.68
C LEU A 317 -9.35 -1.15 -7.39
N ASN A 318 -9.21 -1.06 -8.71
CA ASN A 318 -9.77 0.06 -9.47
C ASN A 318 -11.23 -0.15 -9.87
N ILE A 319 -11.62 -1.41 -10.13
CA ILE A 319 -12.99 -1.74 -10.59
C ILE A 319 -13.92 -2.04 -9.40
N TYR A 320 -13.41 -2.78 -8.41
CA TYR A 320 -14.19 -3.28 -7.29
C TYR A 320 -13.58 -2.87 -5.93
N PRO A 321 -13.51 -1.57 -5.63
CA PRO A 321 -12.88 -1.08 -4.40
C PRO A 321 -13.59 -1.55 -3.11
N ASP A 322 -14.87 -1.93 -3.22
CA ASP A 322 -15.71 -2.48 -2.16
C ASP A 322 -15.54 -4.01 -1.96
N ARG A 323 -14.84 -4.71 -2.87
CA ARG A 323 -14.66 -6.15 -2.84
C ARG A 323 -13.26 -6.52 -2.35
N LEU A 324 -13.03 -6.36 -1.04
CA LEU A 324 -11.75 -6.72 -0.40
C LEU A 324 -11.39 -8.20 -0.56
N ASP A 325 -12.38 -9.07 -0.68
CA ASP A 325 -12.21 -10.51 -0.89
C ASP A 325 -11.46 -10.84 -2.21
N TYR A 326 -11.64 -10.05 -3.25
CA TYR A 326 -10.92 -10.24 -4.51
C TYR A 326 -9.42 -9.95 -4.36
N VAL A 327 -9.09 -8.86 -3.68
CA VAL A 327 -7.69 -8.51 -3.42
C VAL A 327 -7.04 -9.57 -2.51
N ASP A 328 -7.75 -10.02 -1.47
CA ASP A 328 -7.25 -11.04 -0.56
C ASP A 328 -7.00 -12.38 -1.27
N GLN A 329 -7.86 -12.79 -2.22
CA GLN A 329 -7.63 -13.97 -3.06
C GLN A 329 -6.35 -13.87 -3.89
N VAL A 330 -6.06 -12.70 -4.47
CA VAL A 330 -4.83 -12.48 -5.24
C VAL A 330 -3.61 -12.59 -4.32
N LEU A 331 -3.67 -11.98 -3.13
CA LEU A 331 -2.59 -12.03 -2.14
C LEU A 331 -2.37 -13.45 -1.59
N ASP A 332 -3.46 -14.21 -1.37
CA ASP A 332 -3.35 -15.61 -0.91
C ASP A 332 -2.67 -16.47 -1.98
N TYR A 333 -3.09 -16.35 -3.23
CA TYR A 333 -2.43 -17.07 -4.32
C TYR A 333 -0.96 -16.67 -4.47
N ALA A 334 -0.63 -15.39 -4.35
CA ALA A 334 0.75 -14.91 -4.33
C ALA A 334 1.55 -15.56 -3.19
N ASN A 335 0.97 -15.62 -1.98
CA ASN A 335 1.59 -16.22 -0.82
C ASN A 335 1.84 -17.73 -1.00
N GLN A 336 0.90 -18.44 -1.61
CA GLN A 336 1.05 -19.86 -1.95
C GLN A 336 2.20 -20.05 -2.94
N LYS A 337 2.27 -19.24 -4.02
CA LYS A 337 3.34 -19.32 -5.02
C LYS A 337 4.71 -18.94 -4.46
N VAL A 338 4.79 -17.92 -3.63
CA VAL A 338 6.03 -17.54 -2.93
C VAL A 338 6.52 -18.68 -2.03
N LYS A 339 5.64 -19.35 -1.29
CA LYS A 339 6.00 -20.52 -0.47
C LYS A 339 6.47 -21.70 -1.31
N GLN A 340 5.82 -21.97 -2.45
CA GLN A 340 6.22 -23.04 -3.37
C GLN A 340 7.62 -22.81 -3.97
N HIS A 341 7.98 -21.55 -4.25
CA HIS A 341 9.25 -21.16 -4.86
C HIS A 341 10.28 -20.61 -3.87
N ALA A 342 10.08 -20.80 -2.56
CA ALA A 342 10.93 -20.22 -1.52
C ALA A 342 12.44 -20.54 -1.68
N ASN A 343 12.77 -21.69 -2.28
CA ASN A 343 14.12 -22.13 -2.53
C ASN A 343 14.61 -21.84 -3.97
N SER A 344 13.80 -21.17 -4.80
CA SER A 344 14.19 -20.84 -6.19
C SER A 344 14.96 -19.54 -6.24
N ALA A 345 16.04 -19.52 -7.04
CA ALA A 345 16.79 -18.30 -7.30
C ALA A 345 15.94 -17.23 -8.01
N ASP A 346 14.94 -17.63 -8.79
CA ASP A 346 14.06 -16.74 -9.55
C ASP A 346 13.18 -15.88 -8.67
N LEU A 347 12.81 -16.38 -7.47
CA LEU A 347 12.07 -15.59 -6.47
C LEU A 347 12.89 -14.38 -5.98
N HIS A 348 14.21 -14.54 -5.90
CA HIS A 348 15.13 -13.51 -5.44
C HIS A 348 15.65 -12.62 -6.57
N SER A 349 15.18 -12.82 -7.80
CA SER A 349 15.51 -11.94 -8.93
C SER A 349 14.97 -10.52 -8.67
N GLN A 350 15.64 -9.52 -9.24
CA GLN A 350 15.23 -8.12 -9.08
C GLN A 350 13.79 -7.88 -9.58
N GLU A 351 13.41 -8.53 -10.67
CA GLU A 351 12.07 -8.40 -11.25
C GLU A 351 10.99 -8.98 -10.33
N SER A 352 11.17 -10.21 -9.85
CA SER A 352 10.23 -10.85 -8.92
C SER A 352 10.05 -10.02 -7.64
N GLN A 353 11.14 -9.53 -7.05
CA GLN A 353 11.09 -8.71 -5.85
C GLN A 353 10.40 -7.36 -6.10
N THR A 354 10.63 -6.75 -7.27
CA THR A 354 9.94 -5.51 -7.67
C THR A 354 8.43 -5.74 -7.86
N ASN A 355 8.04 -6.84 -8.51
CA ASN A 355 6.64 -7.18 -8.70
C ASN A 355 5.94 -7.45 -7.36
N ILE A 356 6.57 -8.22 -6.46
CA ILE A 356 6.02 -8.47 -5.12
C ILE A 356 5.92 -7.18 -4.31
N LEU A 357 6.91 -6.29 -4.39
CA LEU A 357 6.84 -4.98 -3.77
C LEU A 357 5.66 -4.16 -4.31
N ASN A 358 5.48 -4.12 -5.63
CA ASN A 358 4.36 -3.43 -6.25
C ASN A 358 3.01 -4.03 -5.83
N LEU A 359 2.93 -5.37 -5.73
CA LEU A 359 1.72 -6.07 -5.26
C LEU A 359 1.36 -5.68 -3.83
N LEU A 360 2.35 -5.59 -2.94
CA LEU A 360 2.14 -5.18 -1.54
C LEU A 360 1.82 -3.67 -1.41
N LEU A 361 2.33 -2.84 -2.31
CA LEU A 361 2.07 -1.40 -2.30
C LEU A 361 0.74 -1.03 -2.97
N ALA A 362 0.21 -1.85 -3.86
CA ALA A 362 -1.02 -1.56 -4.60
C ALA A 362 -2.23 -1.27 -3.68
N PRO A 363 -2.58 -2.11 -2.69
CA PRO A 363 -3.68 -1.83 -1.77
C PRO A 363 -3.48 -0.54 -0.97
N MET A 364 -2.24 -0.24 -0.58
CA MET A 364 -1.92 0.96 0.20
C MET A 364 -2.03 2.27 -0.56
N LYS A 365 -1.90 2.21 -1.88
CA LYS A 365 -2.03 3.38 -2.75
C LYS A 365 -3.47 3.61 -3.19
N SER A 366 -4.24 2.55 -3.30
CA SER A 366 -5.60 2.56 -3.84
C SER A 366 -6.66 2.82 -2.77
N TYR A 367 -6.56 2.19 -1.60
CA TYR A 367 -7.51 2.43 -0.51
C TYR A 367 -7.28 3.78 0.16
N ILE A 368 -8.37 4.42 0.59
CA ILE A 368 -8.35 5.69 1.31
C ILE A 368 -7.69 5.50 2.68
N SER A 369 -8.09 4.42 3.38
CA SER A 369 -7.53 4.08 4.68
C SER A 369 -6.45 3.00 4.57
N LEU A 370 -5.29 3.27 5.18
CA LEU A 370 -4.25 2.26 5.35
C LEU A 370 -4.77 1.00 6.09
N PHE A 371 -5.68 1.20 7.04
CA PHE A 371 -6.22 0.10 7.83
C PHE A 371 -7.05 -0.87 7.01
N THR A 372 -7.64 -0.43 5.89
CA THR A 372 -8.32 -1.31 4.93
C THR A 372 -7.35 -2.34 4.36
N ALA A 373 -6.16 -1.92 3.92
CA ALA A 373 -5.14 -2.84 3.43
C ALA A 373 -4.63 -3.79 4.54
N LEU A 374 -4.48 -3.31 5.77
CA LEU A 374 -4.05 -4.11 6.92
C LEU A 374 -5.11 -5.08 7.44
N SER A 375 -6.38 -4.85 7.12
CA SER A 375 -7.48 -5.75 7.49
C SER A 375 -7.53 -7.01 6.62
N LEU A 376 -6.79 -7.05 5.49
CA LEU A 376 -6.70 -8.23 4.62
C LEU A 376 -5.95 -9.35 5.34
N PRO A 377 -6.57 -10.55 5.53
CA PRO A 377 -5.98 -11.62 6.33
C PRO A 377 -4.63 -12.14 5.81
N THR A 378 -4.44 -12.10 4.49
CA THR A 378 -3.25 -12.65 3.83
C THR A 378 -2.12 -11.63 3.66
N TYR A 379 -2.39 -10.33 3.88
CA TYR A 379 -1.41 -9.26 3.68
C TYR A 379 -0.17 -9.39 4.57
N ILE A 380 -0.37 -9.50 5.87
CA ILE A 380 0.73 -9.62 6.85
C ILE A 380 1.54 -10.93 6.65
N PRO A 381 0.92 -12.12 6.48
CA PRO A 381 1.65 -13.34 6.16
C PRO A 381 2.51 -13.25 4.90
N LEU A 382 1.99 -12.63 3.83
CA LEU A 382 2.75 -12.43 2.60
C LEU A 382 3.94 -11.49 2.83
N LEU A 383 3.75 -10.38 3.56
CA LEU A 383 4.81 -9.43 3.90
C LEU A 383 5.94 -10.10 4.70
N HIS A 384 5.60 -10.92 5.70
CA HIS A 384 6.59 -11.61 6.53
C HIS A 384 7.42 -12.63 5.77
N SER A 385 6.88 -13.21 4.70
CA SER A 385 7.61 -14.14 3.84
C SER A 385 8.66 -13.46 2.94
N GLN A 386 8.66 -12.12 2.86
CA GLN A 386 9.55 -11.38 1.96
C GLN A 386 10.93 -11.11 2.55
N THR A 387 11.88 -10.75 1.66
CA THR A 387 13.23 -10.37 2.02
C THR A 387 13.28 -9.08 2.84
N TYR A 388 14.33 -8.88 3.61
CA TYR A 388 14.52 -7.67 4.43
C TYR A 388 14.40 -6.36 3.62
N PRO A 389 15.02 -6.20 2.43
CA PRO A 389 14.87 -4.97 1.64
C PRO A 389 13.44 -4.67 1.25
N THR A 390 12.68 -5.69 0.82
CA THR A 390 11.27 -5.54 0.43
C THR A 390 10.40 -5.13 1.63
N ARG A 391 10.59 -5.79 2.79
CA ARG A 391 9.88 -5.43 4.03
C ARG A 391 10.20 -4.01 4.47
N ARG A 392 11.48 -3.59 4.40
CA ARG A 392 11.92 -2.23 4.73
C ARG A 392 11.29 -1.19 3.80
N ALA A 393 11.24 -1.46 2.50
CA ALA A 393 10.62 -0.58 1.52
C ALA A 393 9.11 -0.40 1.78
N VAL A 394 8.38 -1.48 2.06
CA VAL A 394 6.96 -1.43 2.43
C VAL A 394 6.75 -0.66 3.72
N ALA A 395 7.52 -0.93 4.76
CA ALA A 395 7.43 -0.22 6.04
C ALA A 395 7.70 1.29 5.89
N GLY A 396 8.66 1.67 5.04
CA GLY A 396 8.94 3.07 4.72
C GLY A 396 7.79 3.76 4.00
N GLU A 397 7.15 3.09 3.05
CA GLU A 397 5.98 3.65 2.34
C GLU A 397 4.78 3.80 3.27
N ILE A 398 4.53 2.84 4.14
CA ILE A 398 3.49 2.93 5.19
C ILE A 398 3.74 4.13 6.09
N ALA A 399 4.96 4.29 6.58
CA ALA A 399 5.31 5.41 7.44
C ALA A 399 5.10 6.77 6.74
N ARG A 400 5.47 6.88 5.48
CA ARG A 400 5.23 8.08 4.66
C ARG A 400 3.76 8.32 4.37
N SER A 401 3.00 7.28 4.06
CA SER A 401 1.55 7.36 3.80
C SER A 401 0.78 7.84 5.03
N LEU A 402 1.06 7.27 6.21
CA LEU A 402 0.47 7.71 7.48
C LEU A 402 0.70 9.21 7.73
N GLN A 403 1.92 9.69 7.46
CA GLN A 403 2.26 11.10 7.65
C GLN A 403 1.63 12.01 6.61
N ARG A 404 1.62 11.62 5.35
CA ARG A 404 1.04 12.40 4.25
C ARG A 404 -0.46 12.58 4.43
N ASN A 405 -1.16 11.50 4.78
CA ASN A 405 -2.60 11.49 4.95
C ASN A 405 -3.04 11.90 6.36
N GLN A 406 -2.09 12.18 7.28
CA GLN A 406 -2.36 12.49 8.69
C GLN A 406 -3.31 11.47 9.35
N THR A 407 -3.15 10.19 9.00
CA THR A 407 -4.04 9.11 9.47
C THR A 407 -3.86 8.89 10.97
N GLY A 408 -4.91 9.17 11.75
CA GLY A 408 -4.92 8.98 13.19
C GLY A 408 -5.00 7.51 13.59
N ILE A 409 -4.20 7.11 14.59
CA ILE A 409 -4.21 5.75 15.16
C ILE A 409 -4.86 5.82 16.53
N SER A 410 -6.12 5.40 16.66
CA SER A 410 -6.93 5.57 17.87
C SER A 410 -7.16 4.28 18.64
N THR A 411 -6.92 3.11 18.06
CA THR A 411 -7.22 1.79 18.63
C THR A 411 -5.97 0.95 18.82
N LEU A 412 -5.97 0.08 19.84
CA LEU A 412 -4.86 -0.84 20.12
C LEU A 412 -4.56 -1.82 18.98
N PRO A 413 -5.56 -2.50 18.35
CA PRO A 413 -5.30 -3.40 17.25
C PRO A 413 -4.70 -2.73 16.02
N ALA A 414 -5.17 -1.50 15.70
CA ALA A 414 -4.61 -0.72 14.60
C ALA A 414 -3.14 -0.35 14.84
N LEU A 415 -2.81 0.05 16.08
CA LEU A 415 -1.44 0.35 16.45
C LEU A 415 -0.56 -0.91 16.41
N GLU A 416 -1.05 -2.04 16.89
CA GLU A 416 -0.32 -3.31 16.85
C GLU A 416 0.03 -3.73 15.43
N GLY A 417 -0.94 -3.68 14.51
CA GLY A 417 -0.71 -3.97 13.10
C GLY A 417 0.34 -3.04 12.46
N VAL A 418 0.26 -1.75 12.73
CA VAL A 418 1.24 -0.78 12.22
C VAL A 418 2.64 -1.04 12.81
N LEU A 419 2.75 -1.26 14.13
CA LEU A 419 4.03 -1.52 14.80
C LEU A 419 4.68 -2.82 14.34
N GLU A 420 3.90 -3.88 14.05
CA GLU A 420 4.43 -5.14 13.53
C GLU A 420 5.13 -4.95 12.17
N ILE A 421 4.55 -4.14 11.29
CA ILE A 421 5.17 -3.83 10.00
C ILE A 421 6.40 -2.93 10.18
N LEU A 422 6.30 -1.90 11.03
CA LEU A 422 7.39 -0.97 11.29
C LEU A 422 8.55 -1.60 12.07
N LYS A 423 8.40 -2.80 12.62
CA LYS A 423 9.42 -3.51 13.38
C LYS A 423 10.75 -3.66 12.63
N VAL A 424 10.69 -3.77 11.30
CA VAL A 424 11.87 -3.84 10.44
C VAL A 424 12.71 -2.55 10.48
N ILE A 425 12.06 -1.39 10.59
CA ILE A 425 12.71 -0.07 10.69
C ILE A 425 13.15 0.20 12.14
N ILE A 426 12.41 -0.29 13.11
CA ILE A 426 12.69 -0.12 14.55
C ILE A 426 13.95 -0.87 14.95
N LYS A 427 14.05 -2.17 14.57
CA LYS A 427 15.20 -3.02 14.91
C LYS A 427 16.37 -2.75 13.97
N GLU A 428 17.59 -2.76 14.52
CA GLU A 428 18.79 -2.84 13.70
C GLU A 428 18.73 -4.12 12.83
N GLY A 429 18.87 -3.94 11.51
CA GLY A 429 18.94 -5.07 10.59
C GLY A 429 20.18 -5.92 10.92
N THR A 430 19.94 -7.14 11.35
CA THR A 430 20.98 -8.15 11.66
C THR A 430 21.62 -8.74 10.40
N GLN A 431 21.66 -8.02 9.31
CA GLN A 431 22.39 -8.43 8.10
C GLN A 431 23.71 -7.69 7.94
N THR A 432 24.56 -7.77 8.96
CA THR A 432 25.99 -7.83 8.67
C THR A 432 26.30 -9.30 8.45
N PRO A 433 26.82 -9.73 7.26
CA PRO A 433 27.44 -11.05 7.12
C PRO A 433 28.40 -11.21 8.27
N ALA A 434 28.41 -12.37 8.92
CA ALA A 434 29.33 -12.67 10.01
C ALA A 434 30.75 -12.33 9.54
N GLY A 435 31.24 -11.16 9.92
CA GLY A 435 32.57 -10.69 9.62
C GLY A 435 33.58 -11.59 10.34
N TYR A 436 34.68 -11.86 9.70
CA TYR A 436 35.78 -12.64 10.23
C TYR A 436 36.06 -12.28 11.69
N PRO A 437 36.26 -13.26 12.60
CA PRO A 437 36.58 -13.00 13.97
C PRO A 437 37.93 -12.24 14.05
N GLY A 438 37.89 -11.01 14.55
CA GLY A 438 39.07 -10.17 14.73
C GLY A 438 38.99 -8.72 14.27
N VAL A 439 37.95 -8.34 13.53
CA VAL A 439 37.71 -6.93 13.17
C VAL A 439 36.82 -6.31 14.22
N GLN A 440 37.39 -5.43 15.07
CA GLN A 440 36.61 -4.56 15.94
C GLN A 440 35.62 -3.80 15.05
N GLN A 441 34.33 -4.10 15.19
CA GLN A 441 33.26 -3.34 14.54
C GLN A 441 33.38 -1.89 15.02
N ARG A 442 33.92 -1.02 14.16
CA ARG A 442 33.72 0.41 14.31
C ARG A 442 32.21 0.60 14.33
N LYS A 443 31.67 1.22 15.41
CA LYS A 443 30.27 1.65 15.47
C LYS A 443 29.94 2.30 14.14
N ALA A 444 29.14 1.62 13.33
CA ALA A 444 28.76 2.13 12.03
C ALA A 444 27.97 3.42 12.32
N MET A 445 28.48 4.53 11.79
CA MET A 445 27.76 5.79 11.83
C MET A 445 26.41 5.54 11.15
N GLU A 446 25.31 5.86 11.83
CA GLU A 446 23.96 5.68 11.26
C GLU A 446 23.90 6.42 9.92
N THR A 447 23.39 5.75 8.91
CA THR A 447 23.23 6.35 7.58
C THR A 447 22.15 7.43 7.63
N ASP A 448 22.22 8.42 6.75
CA ASP A 448 21.21 9.48 6.65
C ASP A 448 19.80 8.89 6.41
N GLU A 449 19.71 7.79 5.67
CA GLU A 449 18.45 7.04 5.48
C GLU A 449 17.89 6.51 6.81
N THR A 450 18.73 5.96 7.67
CA THR A 450 18.30 5.47 8.98
C THR A 450 17.81 6.61 9.86
N ILE A 451 18.49 7.76 9.85
CA ILE A 451 18.07 8.95 10.61
C ILE A 451 16.71 9.44 10.11
N GLU A 452 16.47 9.44 8.80
CA GLU A 452 15.20 9.83 8.22
C GLU A 452 14.08 8.87 8.62
N GLU A 453 14.31 7.56 8.55
CA GLU A 453 13.37 6.52 8.97
C GLU A 453 12.99 6.68 10.46
N GLN A 454 13.97 6.94 11.33
CA GLN A 454 13.69 7.21 12.75
C GLN A 454 12.90 8.51 12.93
N GLY A 455 13.12 9.50 12.07
CA GLY A 455 12.30 10.72 12.01
C GLY A 455 10.85 10.42 11.65
N TRP A 456 10.58 9.48 10.75
CA TRP A 456 9.21 9.04 10.46
C TRP A 456 8.56 8.39 11.68
N LEU A 457 9.27 7.50 12.39
CA LEU A 457 8.76 6.87 13.61
C LEU A 457 8.43 7.89 14.71
N ALA A 458 9.27 8.90 14.88
CA ALA A 458 9.01 9.98 15.83
C ALA A 458 7.74 10.77 15.48
N ARG A 459 7.52 11.07 14.19
CA ARG A 459 6.31 11.78 13.74
C ARG A 459 5.05 10.95 13.90
N ILE A 460 5.11 9.63 13.65
CA ILE A 460 3.98 8.71 13.84
C ILE A 460 3.47 8.74 15.29
N VAL A 461 4.33 8.94 16.29
CA VAL A 461 3.89 9.08 17.68
C VAL A 461 2.85 10.18 17.86
N HIS A 462 2.94 11.26 17.08
CA HIS A 462 1.98 12.37 17.15
C HIS A 462 0.64 12.07 16.46
N LEU A 463 0.59 11.04 15.62
CA LEU A 463 -0.64 10.54 15.00
C LEU A 463 -1.37 9.54 15.91
N ILE A 464 -0.71 9.05 16.96
CA ILE A 464 -1.32 8.15 17.94
C ILE A 464 -2.15 8.99 18.90
N HIS A 465 -3.47 9.00 18.68
CA HIS A 465 -4.39 9.83 19.46
C HIS A 465 -5.72 9.12 19.69
N SER A 466 -6.16 9.09 20.95
CA SER A 466 -7.48 8.62 21.37
C SER A 466 -8.15 9.66 22.26
N ASP A 467 -9.46 9.78 22.14
CA ASP A 467 -10.26 10.65 23.02
C ASP A 467 -10.35 10.10 24.44
N ASN A 468 -10.26 8.79 24.59
CA ASN A 468 -10.20 8.14 25.88
C ASN A 468 -8.76 8.16 26.41
N ASN A 469 -8.54 8.82 27.56
CA ASN A 469 -7.23 9.00 28.15
C ASN A 469 -6.57 7.68 28.59
N ASP A 470 -7.35 6.68 29.02
CA ASP A 470 -6.83 5.38 29.42
C ASP A 470 -6.36 4.58 28.20
N THR A 471 -7.12 4.65 27.10
CA THR A 471 -6.69 4.09 25.82
C THR A 471 -5.44 4.79 25.33
N GLN A 472 -5.38 6.12 25.40
CA GLN A 472 -4.18 6.89 25.03
C GLN A 472 -2.94 6.45 25.80
N TYR A 473 -3.07 6.24 27.11
CA TYR A 473 -1.96 5.75 27.93
C TYR A 473 -1.49 4.36 27.51
N LYS A 474 -2.42 3.43 27.25
CA LYS A 474 -2.13 2.08 26.75
C LYS A 474 -1.42 2.12 25.38
N LEU A 475 -1.86 3.00 24.48
CA LEU A 475 -1.24 3.22 23.17
C LEU A 475 0.22 3.69 23.31
N LEU A 476 0.48 4.66 24.22
CA LEU A 476 1.83 5.13 24.48
C LEU A 476 2.73 4.05 25.13
N GLN A 477 2.17 3.22 26.00
CA GLN A 477 2.90 2.09 26.59
C GLN A 477 3.28 1.05 25.52
N MET A 478 2.36 0.70 24.63
CA MET A 478 2.60 -0.22 23.53
C MET A 478 3.70 0.32 22.60
N THR A 479 3.61 1.59 22.21
CA THR A 479 4.59 2.26 21.35
C THR A 479 5.98 2.28 22.00
N ARG A 480 6.06 2.61 23.30
CA ARG A 480 7.32 2.58 24.05
C ARG A 480 7.95 1.19 24.03
N LYS A 481 7.13 0.15 24.29
CA LYS A 481 7.60 -1.25 24.30
C LYS A 481 8.19 -1.64 22.96
N ALA A 482 7.49 -1.32 21.86
CA ALA A 482 7.95 -1.61 20.51
C ALA A 482 9.24 -0.85 20.16
N TYR A 483 9.30 0.46 20.44
CA TYR A 483 10.46 1.29 20.09
C TYR A 483 11.68 0.97 20.96
N ALA A 484 11.50 0.42 22.15
CA ALA A 484 12.60 -0.02 23.02
C ALA A 484 13.45 -1.14 22.37
N GLU A 485 12.91 -1.87 21.40
CA GLU A 485 13.64 -2.87 20.62
C GLU A 485 14.71 -2.25 19.68
N GLY A 486 14.64 -0.95 19.42
CA GLY A 486 15.58 -0.21 18.57
C GLY A 486 16.91 0.18 19.23
N ASN A 487 17.16 -0.23 20.49
CA ASN A 487 18.40 0.02 21.23
C ASN A 487 18.80 1.52 21.26
N GLU A 488 19.90 1.92 20.64
CA GLU A 488 20.40 3.31 20.63
C GLU A 488 19.49 4.28 19.83
N ARG A 489 18.61 3.75 18.95
CA ARG A 489 17.69 4.56 18.13
C ARG A 489 16.56 5.19 18.94
N VAL A 490 16.36 4.76 20.20
CA VAL A 490 15.39 5.39 21.10
C VAL A 490 15.63 6.89 21.29
N LYS A 491 16.85 7.40 21.05
CA LYS A 491 17.17 8.84 21.09
C LYS A 491 16.31 9.69 20.15
N PHE A 492 15.86 9.11 19.02
CA PHE A 492 15.04 9.81 18.03
C PHE A 492 13.56 9.81 18.39
N THR A 493 13.08 8.73 19.00
CA THR A 493 11.64 8.51 19.24
C THR A 493 11.18 8.89 20.65
N THR A 494 12.06 8.79 21.65
CA THR A 494 11.71 9.14 23.03
C THR A 494 11.23 10.58 23.20
N PRO A 495 11.82 11.62 22.56
CA PRO A 495 11.31 12.99 22.69
C PRO A 495 9.85 13.14 22.27
N ALA A 496 9.44 12.48 21.20
CA ALA A 496 8.05 12.49 20.73
C ALA A 496 7.10 11.78 21.72
N LEU A 497 7.52 10.62 22.27
CA LEU A 497 6.76 9.90 23.30
C LEU A 497 6.57 10.76 24.57
N ILE A 498 7.63 11.40 25.04
CA ILE A 498 7.56 12.29 26.22
C ILE A 498 6.65 13.48 25.93
N THR A 499 6.76 14.10 24.76
CA THR A 499 5.86 15.22 24.39
C THR A 499 4.38 14.79 24.36
N SER A 500 4.07 13.61 23.86
CA SER A 500 2.70 13.07 23.86
C SER A 500 2.23 12.74 25.28
N ALA A 501 3.13 12.22 26.14
CA ALA A 501 2.84 11.98 27.54
C ALA A 501 2.58 13.30 28.33
N MET A 502 3.35 14.35 28.05
CA MET A 502 3.14 15.68 28.64
C MET A 502 1.75 16.25 28.27
N LYS A 503 1.31 16.09 27.02
CA LYS A 503 -0.03 16.48 26.58
C LYS A 503 -1.10 15.71 27.36
N LEU A 504 -0.90 14.40 27.58
CA LEU A 504 -1.81 13.56 28.34
C LEU A 504 -1.85 13.96 29.81
N ALA A 505 -0.72 14.33 30.44
CA ALA A 505 -0.69 14.81 31.82
C ALA A 505 -1.58 16.04 32.03
N ARG A 506 -1.55 16.99 31.10
CA ARG A 506 -2.45 18.15 31.11
C ARG A 506 -3.92 17.75 30.96
N LYS A 507 -4.22 16.74 30.11
CA LYS A 507 -5.58 16.22 29.97
C LYS A 507 -6.08 15.54 31.26
N TYR A 508 -5.20 14.82 31.98
CA TYR A 508 -5.57 14.25 33.28
C TYR A 508 -5.88 15.36 34.31
N LYS A 509 -5.03 16.39 34.39
CA LYS A 509 -5.27 17.52 35.30
C LYS A 509 -6.59 18.23 35.00
N SER A 510 -6.99 18.39 33.75
CA SER A 510 -8.28 18.99 33.40
C SER A 510 -9.51 18.19 33.87
N ARG A 511 -9.31 16.92 34.27
CA ARG A 511 -10.36 16.05 34.82
C ARG A 511 -10.40 15.98 36.34
N GLU A 512 -9.56 16.71 37.04
CA GLU A 512 -9.44 16.73 38.49
C GLU A 512 -10.80 16.81 39.22
N HIS A 513 -11.77 17.52 38.64
CA HIS A 513 -13.09 17.73 39.24
C HIS A 513 -14.16 16.69 38.86
N TYR A 514 -13.82 15.75 37.93
CA TYR A 514 -14.79 14.82 37.36
C TYR A 514 -14.38 13.35 37.48
N ASP A 515 -13.12 13.06 37.79
CA ASP A 515 -12.58 11.70 37.82
C ASP A 515 -11.72 11.50 39.09
N ASP A 516 -12.21 10.70 40.02
CA ASP A 516 -11.52 10.41 41.29
C ASP A 516 -10.17 9.67 41.08
N ASN A 517 -9.98 9.04 39.92
CA ASN A 517 -8.77 8.27 39.60
C ASN A 517 -7.67 9.09 38.92
N TRP A 518 -7.90 10.37 38.64
CA TRP A 518 -6.97 11.20 37.87
C TRP A 518 -5.57 11.28 38.48
N GLU A 519 -5.47 11.31 39.81
CA GLU A 519 -4.20 11.40 40.53
C GLU A 519 -3.38 10.11 40.36
N SER A 520 -4.01 8.95 40.52
CA SER A 520 -3.37 7.64 40.31
C SER A 520 -2.91 7.48 38.86
N GLN A 521 -3.73 7.88 37.88
CA GLN A 521 -3.40 7.86 36.46
C GLN A 521 -2.25 8.82 36.13
N SER A 522 -2.25 10.02 36.73
CA SER A 522 -1.16 11.00 36.60
C SER A 522 0.15 10.47 37.17
N SER A 523 0.11 9.85 38.36
CA SER A 523 1.28 9.22 38.98
C SER A 523 1.86 8.10 38.11
N ALA A 524 1.01 7.25 37.55
CA ALA A 524 1.42 6.19 36.61
C ALA A 524 2.09 6.77 35.36
N LEU A 525 1.53 7.87 34.82
CA LEU A 525 2.09 8.56 33.65
C LEU A 525 3.45 9.21 33.94
N TYR A 526 3.62 9.83 35.13
CA TYR A 526 4.92 10.40 35.52
C TYR A 526 5.99 9.30 35.71
N LYS A 527 5.64 8.18 36.31
CA LYS A 527 6.53 7.00 36.38
C LYS A 527 6.92 6.49 34.99
N PHE A 528 5.96 6.49 34.04
CA PHE A 528 6.25 6.15 32.65
C PHE A 528 7.25 7.13 32.02
N MET A 529 7.06 8.46 32.17
CA MET A 529 7.98 9.46 31.65
C MET A 529 9.38 9.33 32.27
N HIS A 530 9.47 9.24 33.58
CA HIS A 530 10.73 9.07 34.30
C HIS A 530 11.50 7.81 33.85
N SER A 531 10.83 6.66 33.83
CA SER A 531 11.42 5.40 33.39
C SER A 531 11.86 5.43 31.90
N SER A 532 11.12 6.16 31.05
CA SER A 532 11.49 6.31 29.63
C SER A 532 12.75 7.14 29.46
N LEU A 533 12.87 8.23 30.22
CA LEU A 533 14.05 9.13 30.21
C LEU A 533 15.28 8.46 30.83
N SER A 534 15.12 7.74 31.95
CA SER A 534 16.19 6.97 32.57
C SER A 534 16.71 5.88 31.66
N THR A 535 15.81 5.20 30.93
CA THR A 535 16.19 4.22 29.90
C THR A 535 16.96 4.86 28.74
N LEU A 536 16.57 6.05 28.30
CA LEU A 536 17.28 6.79 27.26
C LEU A 536 18.68 7.16 27.72
N TYR A 537 18.82 7.75 28.93
CA TYR A 537 20.09 8.15 29.50
C TYR A 537 21.05 6.97 29.65
N THR A 538 20.55 5.84 30.15
CA THR A 538 21.38 4.63 30.36
C THR A 538 21.83 4.00 29.02
N ARG A 539 20.94 3.96 28.02
CA ARG A 539 21.26 3.35 26.72
C ARG A 539 22.13 4.23 25.83
N VAL A 540 21.93 5.55 25.90
CA VAL A 540 22.59 6.52 25.02
C VAL A 540 23.17 7.66 25.84
N PRO A 541 24.29 7.46 26.55
CA PRO A 541 24.93 8.50 27.39
C PRO A 541 25.30 9.77 26.59
N ALA A 542 25.60 9.61 25.29
CA ALA A 542 25.85 10.75 24.39
C ALA A 542 24.66 11.72 24.25
N SER A 543 23.45 11.32 24.66
CA SER A 543 22.24 12.16 24.64
C SER A 543 21.97 12.88 25.97
N ALA A 544 22.97 13.04 26.84
CA ALA A 544 22.81 13.64 28.16
C ALA A 544 22.17 15.03 28.14
N GLU A 545 22.56 15.90 27.21
CA GLU A 545 21.96 17.24 27.06
C GLU A 545 20.47 17.14 26.68
N LEU A 546 20.09 16.22 25.78
CA LEU A 546 18.73 15.99 25.42
C LEU A 546 17.91 15.46 26.60
N CYS A 547 18.48 14.50 27.36
CA CYS A 547 17.83 13.94 28.55
C CYS A 547 17.59 15.04 29.59
N LEU A 548 18.60 15.87 29.89
CA LEU A 548 18.45 16.99 30.81
C LEU A 548 17.29 17.92 30.42
N ARG A 549 17.24 18.33 29.16
CA ARG A 549 16.15 19.20 28.66
C ARG A 549 14.78 18.56 28.80
N LEU A 550 14.66 17.25 28.51
CA LEU A 550 13.40 16.51 28.64
C LEU A 550 13.00 16.33 30.12
N PHE A 551 13.94 16.07 31.03
CA PHE A 551 13.68 16.02 32.48
C PHE A 551 13.18 17.37 32.99
N VAL A 552 13.83 18.47 32.60
CA VAL A 552 13.39 19.83 32.94
C VAL A 552 11.99 20.12 32.42
N ALA A 553 11.69 19.76 31.18
CA ALA A 553 10.37 19.94 30.62
C ALA A 553 9.29 19.10 31.32
N CYS A 554 9.62 17.86 31.74
CA CYS A 554 8.71 17.02 32.54
C CYS A 554 8.48 17.66 33.93
N GLY A 555 9.52 18.26 34.55
CA GLY A 555 9.40 19.00 35.80
C GLY A 555 8.45 20.19 35.70
N GLN A 556 8.56 20.99 34.64
CA GLN A 556 7.61 22.08 34.35
C GLN A 556 6.17 21.62 34.22
N ILE A 557 5.95 20.50 33.53
CA ILE A 557 4.59 19.94 33.37
C ILE A 557 4.07 19.42 34.71
N ALA A 558 4.90 18.75 35.51
CA ALA A 558 4.53 18.28 36.84
C ALA A 558 4.16 19.45 37.77
N ASP A 559 4.92 20.57 37.73
CA ASP A 559 4.55 21.80 38.45
C ASP A 559 3.18 22.35 37.96
N GLN A 560 2.99 22.50 36.65
CA GLN A 560 1.72 23.00 36.08
C GLN A 560 0.49 22.16 36.46
N THR A 561 0.68 20.88 36.73
CA THR A 561 -0.38 19.97 37.15
C THR A 561 -0.53 19.85 38.66
N GLY A 562 0.31 20.55 39.43
CA GLY A 562 0.25 20.59 40.88
C GLY A 562 0.91 19.40 41.58
N ALA A 563 1.77 18.62 40.89
CA ALA A 563 2.50 17.50 41.43
C ALA A 563 3.91 17.94 41.88
N GLU A 564 4.00 18.63 43.01
CA GLU A 564 5.24 19.26 43.51
C GLU A 564 6.38 18.26 43.69
N GLU A 565 6.16 17.17 44.42
CA GLU A 565 7.21 16.17 44.71
C GLU A 565 7.76 15.55 43.42
N VAL A 566 6.88 15.26 42.46
CA VAL A 566 7.26 14.72 41.15
C VAL A 566 8.07 15.75 40.36
N SER A 567 7.67 17.01 40.39
CA SER A 567 8.37 18.11 39.75
C SER A 567 9.79 18.24 40.32
N TYR A 568 9.92 18.22 41.68
CA TYR A 568 11.21 18.27 42.38
C TYR A 568 12.13 17.12 41.92
N GLU A 569 11.62 15.89 41.87
CA GLU A 569 12.38 14.72 41.41
C GLU A 569 12.89 14.88 39.99
N PHE A 570 12.06 15.36 39.06
CA PHE A 570 12.50 15.63 37.68
C PHE A 570 13.62 16.68 37.61
N PHE A 571 13.54 17.77 38.37
CA PHE A 571 14.62 18.77 38.43
C PHE A 571 15.89 18.20 39.11
N ALA A 572 15.75 17.40 40.16
CA ALA A 572 16.85 16.73 40.81
C ALA A 572 17.63 15.82 39.88
N GLN A 573 16.89 15.02 39.06
CA GLN A 573 17.50 14.17 38.03
C GLN A 573 18.19 14.99 36.93
N ALA A 574 17.62 16.12 36.53
CA ALA A 574 18.27 17.03 35.59
C ALA A 574 19.62 17.56 36.14
N PHE A 575 19.67 17.91 37.43
CA PHE A 575 20.93 18.32 38.09
C PHE A 575 21.94 17.17 38.19
N THR A 576 21.47 15.95 38.45
CA THR A 576 22.34 14.75 38.46
C THR A 576 23.02 14.55 37.12
N ILE A 577 22.24 14.63 36.02
CA ILE A 577 22.77 14.52 34.65
C ILE A 577 23.76 15.66 34.35
N TYR A 578 23.46 16.88 34.80
CA TYR A 578 24.37 18.03 34.70
C TYR A 578 25.72 17.76 35.35
N GLU A 579 25.70 17.24 36.57
CA GLU A 579 26.89 16.99 37.38
C GLU A 579 27.73 15.82 36.83
N GLU A 580 27.09 14.76 36.39
CA GLU A 580 27.76 13.51 36.01
C GLU A 580 28.18 13.45 34.53
N ALA A 581 27.38 14.02 33.62
CA ALA A 581 27.52 13.75 32.20
C ALA A 581 27.87 14.95 31.32
N ILE A 582 27.62 16.20 31.78
CA ILE A 582 27.88 17.38 30.97
C ILE A 582 29.24 18.01 31.34
N SER A 583 30.26 17.77 30.53
CA SER A 583 31.61 18.26 30.72
C SER A 583 31.98 19.47 29.84
N ASP A 584 31.31 19.66 28.70
CA ASP A 584 31.57 20.81 27.82
C ASP A 584 31.12 22.13 28.44
N SER A 585 32.00 23.13 28.48
CA SER A 585 31.74 24.42 29.08
C SER A 585 30.56 25.18 28.51
N ARG A 586 30.32 25.05 27.18
CA ARG A 586 29.20 25.69 26.52
C ARG A 586 27.88 24.97 26.84
N ALA A 587 27.91 23.65 26.83
CA ALA A 587 26.77 22.83 27.19
C ALA A 587 26.38 23.03 28.66
N GLN A 588 27.35 23.14 29.58
CA GLN A 588 27.12 23.48 31.00
C GLN A 588 26.42 24.84 31.17
N PHE A 589 26.89 25.87 30.47
CA PHE A 589 26.21 27.17 30.48
C PHE A 589 24.79 27.10 29.98
N GLN A 590 24.56 26.43 28.82
CA GLN A 590 23.25 26.26 28.27
C GLN A 590 22.30 25.48 29.20
N ALA A 591 22.79 24.42 29.84
CA ALA A 591 22.01 23.63 30.78
C ALA A 591 21.56 24.46 32.00
N VAL A 592 22.47 25.27 32.60
CA VAL A 592 22.12 26.19 33.71
C VAL A 592 21.05 27.19 33.26
N CYS A 593 21.17 27.74 32.04
CA CYS A 593 20.18 28.68 31.51
C CYS A 593 18.81 28.02 31.30
N VAL A 594 18.79 26.77 30.81
CA VAL A 594 17.54 26.02 30.61
C VAL A 594 16.85 25.72 31.94
N ILE A 595 17.63 25.25 32.94
CA ILE A 595 17.11 24.99 34.29
C ILE A 595 16.60 26.27 34.96
N ALA A 596 17.38 27.37 34.92
CA ALA A 596 16.97 28.66 35.47
C ALA A 596 15.68 29.19 34.81
N GLY A 597 15.59 29.13 33.47
CA GLY A 597 14.38 29.53 32.74
C GLY A 597 13.16 28.69 33.12
N ALA A 598 13.34 27.39 33.27
CA ALA A 598 12.28 26.50 33.68
C ALA A 598 11.80 26.77 35.12
N LEU A 599 12.71 26.93 36.05
CA LEU A 599 12.38 27.29 37.46
C LEU A 599 11.66 28.64 37.55
N HIS A 600 12.00 29.59 36.67
CA HIS A 600 11.31 30.88 36.61
C HIS A 600 9.82 30.77 36.25
N GLU A 601 9.47 29.74 35.53
CA GLU A 601 8.06 29.49 35.11
C GLU A 601 7.27 28.67 36.12
N THR A 602 7.89 28.03 37.10
CA THR A 602 7.21 27.23 38.15
C THR A 602 6.38 28.10 39.09
N ARG A 603 5.27 27.57 39.61
CA ARG A 603 4.29 28.30 40.43
C ARG A 603 3.82 27.54 41.66
N ASN A 604 3.93 26.23 41.67
CA ASN A 604 3.31 25.35 42.65
C ASN A 604 4.31 24.72 43.64
N PHE A 605 5.57 25.13 43.60
CA PHE A 605 6.57 24.68 44.61
C PHE A 605 6.33 25.31 45.95
N GLY A 606 6.49 24.51 47.02
CA GLY A 606 6.68 24.99 48.37
C GLY A 606 8.06 25.65 48.55
N LYS A 607 8.21 26.43 49.59
CA LYS A 607 9.40 27.26 49.85
C LYS A 607 10.69 26.42 49.93
N GLU A 608 10.69 25.32 50.67
CA GLU A 608 11.87 24.50 50.94
C GLU A 608 12.43 23.85 49.66
N ASN A 609 11.51 23.23 48.86
CA ASN A 609 11.88 22.58 47.61
C ASN A 609 12.39 23.59 46.60
N TYR A 610 11.71 24.74 46.48
CA TYR A 610 12.08 25.78 45.53
C TYR A 610 13.45 26.39 45.91
N ASP A 611 13.66 26.77 47.19
CA ASP A 611 14.92 27.35 47.66
C ASP A 611 16.11 26.40 47.45
N THR A 612 15.88 25.10 47.58
CA THR A 612 16.91 24.09 47.32
C THR A 612 17.30 24.07 45.85
N LEU A 613 16.34 24.05 44.93
CA LEU A 613 16.57 23.98 43.48
C LEU A 613 17.25 25.25 42.96
N ILE A 614 16.77 26.44 43.36
CA ILE A 614 17.34 27.72 42.90
C ILE A 614 18.75 27.95 43.44
N THR A 615 19.01 27.56 44.71
CA THR A 615 20.34 27.62 45.31
C THR A 615 21.32 26.73 44.54
N LYS A 616 20.90 25.49 44.21
CA LYS A 616 21.70 24.56 43.42
C LYS A 616 21.98 25.10 42.02
N CYS A 617 20.97 25.71 41.37
CA CYS A 617 21.13 26.36 40.08
C CYS A 617 22.15 27.49 40.10
N ALA A 618 22.03 28.41 41.08
CA ALA A 618 22.95 29.53 41.21
C ALA A 618 24.37 29.06 41.53
N LEU A 619 24.52 28.04 42.38
CA LEU A 619 25.83 27.44 42.72
C LEU A 619 26.52 26.87 41.46
N HIS A 620 25.79 26.13 40.62
CA HIS A 620 26.35 25.65 39.36
C HIS A 620 26.69 26.77 38.39
N GLY A 621 25.87 27.82 38.32
CA GLY A 621 26.16 29.03 37.53
C GLY A 621 27.46 29.71 37.97
N SER A 622 27.70 29.80 39.27
CA SER A 622 28.92 30.41 39.84
C SER A 622 30.18 29.58 39.62
N LYS A 623 30.06 28.29 39.38
CA LYS A 623 31.18 27.35 39.17
C LYS A 623 31.56 27.16 37.70
N LEU A 624 30.89 27.82 36.75
CA LEU A 624 31.22 27.72 35.35
C LEU A 624 32.65 28.17 35.05
N LEU A 625 33.30 27.54 34.07
CA LEU A 625 34.71 27.77 33.78
C LEU A 625 35.02 29.20 33.29
N LYS A 626 34.16 29.78 32.47
CA LYS A 626 34.37 31.07 31.83
C LYS A 626 33.68 32.19 32.61
N LYS A 627 34.45 33.24 33.00
CA LYS A 627 33.93 34.40 33.77
C LYS A 627 32.71 35.10 33.12
N PRO A 628 32.68 35.34 31.81
CA PRO A 628 31.46 35.90 31.17
C PRO A 628 30.23 35.01 31.35
N ASP A 629 30.40 33.69 31.23
CA ASP A 629 29.31 32.73 31.37
C ASP A 629 28.86 32.63 32.84
N GLN A 630 29.80 32.67 33.81
CA GLN A 630 29.46 32.80 35.23
C GLN A 630 28.59 34.02 35.50
N CYS A 631 29.02 35.19 35.03
CA CYS A 631 28.28 36.44 35.23
C CYS A 631 26.86 36.36 34.67
N ARG A 632 26.71 35.85 33.44
CA ARG A 632 25.39 35.68 32.80
C ARG A 632 24.52 34.67 33.56
N ALA A 633 25.06 33.51 33.93
CA ALA A 633 24.31 32.46 34.63
C ALA A 633 23.85 32.92 36.01
N VAL A 634 24.74 33.58 36.79
CA VAL A 634 24.39 34.13 38.10
C VAL A 634 23.37 35.25 37.99
N TYR A 635 23.49 36.10 36.98
CA TYR A 635 22.50 37.14 36.72
C TYR A 635 21.12 36.55 36.42
N LEU A 636 21.04 35.55 35.54
CA LEU A 636 19.77 34.85 35.24
C LEU A 636 19.21 34.19 36.50
N ALA A 637 20.02 33.46 37.23
CA ALA A 637 19.59 32.75 38.44
C ALA A 637 19.14 33.73 39.56
N SER A 638 19.71 34.95 39.62
CA SER A 638 19.34 35.94 40.67
C SER A 638 17.86 36.32 40.67
N HIS A 639 17.21 36.31 39.48
CA HIS A 639 15.78 36.61 39.35
C HIS A 639 14.86 35.57 40.04
N LEU A 640 15.36 34.35 40.26
CA LEU A 640 14.59 33.27 40.87
C LEU A 640 14.21 33.56 42.33
N TRP A 641 14.98 34.37 43.02
CA TRP A 641 14.71 34.69 44.43
C TRP A 641 13.59 35.70 44.69
N TRP A 642 13.21 36.50 43.70
CA TRP A 642 12.23 37.56 43.91
C TRP A 642 11.16 37.66 42.81
N ALA A 643 11.41 37.15 41.62
CA ALA A 643 10.50 37.28 40.51
C ALA A 643 9.40 36.18 40.46
N VAL A 644 9.63 35.05 41.13
CA VAL A 644 8.73 33.91 41.12
C VAL A 644 7.89 33.91 42.40
N PRO A 645 6.55 33.99 42.29
CA PRO A 645 5.66 33.81 43.43
C PRO A 645 5.70 32.34 43.88
N ILE A 646 5.82 32.11 45.19
CA ILE A 646 5.80 30.78 45.79
C ILE A 646 4.39 30.47 46.27
N ALA A 647 3.93 29.22 46.09
CA ALA A 647 2.60 28.75 46.48
C ALA A 647 2.39 28.68 48.01
N ALA A 648 3.43 28.91 48.82
CA ALA A 648 3.32 28.86 50.28
C ALA A 648 2.31 29.91 50.80
N LYS A 649 1.22 29.45 51.35
CA LYS A 649 0.26 30.26 52.06
C LYS A 649 0.92 31.01 53.22
N GLY A 650 0.97 32.36 53.12
CA GLY A 650 1.30 33.21 54.24
C GLY A 650 2.70 33.77 54.32
N GLU A 651 3.35 34.10 53.19
CA GLU A 651 4.57 34.92 53.22
C GLU A 651 4.28 36.32 53.81
N THR A 652 4.84 36.60 54.95
CA THR A 652 4.83 37.93 55.51
C THR A 652 5.78 38.85 54.72
N GLU A 653 5.54 40.20 54.75
CA GLU A 653 6.41 41.18 54.08
C GLU A 653 7.86 41.11 54.59
N ASP A 654 8.09 40.65 55.80
CA ASP A 654 9.40 40.41 56.36
C ASP A 654 10.19 39.28 55.67
N GLU A 655 9.53 38.21 55.24
CA GLU A 655 10.16 37.13 54.48
C GLU A 655 10.55 37.54 53.05
N LYS A 656 9.80 38.46 52.45
CA LYS A 656 10.19 39.07 51.17
C LYS A 656 11.43 39.93 51.31
N ASN A 657 11.55 40.66 52.42
CA ASN A 657 12.72 41.47 52.70
C ASN A 657 13.99 40.66 52.99
N VAL A 658 13.88 39.50 53.64
CA VAL A 658 15.00 38.56 53.85
C VAL A 658 15.51 37.99 52.52
N ARG A 659 14.64 37.70 51.60
CA ARG A 659 15.03 37.30 50.21
C ARG A 659 15.81 38.40 49.51
N PHE A 660 15.40 39.66 49.66
CA PHE A 660 16.13 40.80 49.08
C PHE A 660 17.54 40.95 49.65
N GLN A 661 17.73 40.66 50.93
CA GLN A 661 19.06 40.70 51.57
C GLN A 661 19.98 39.57 51.07
N ILE A 662 19.47 38.36 50.83
CA ILE A 662 20.26 37.24 50.29
C ILE A 662 20.75 37.55 48.87
N ILE A 663 19.95 38.21 48.05
CA ILE A 663 20.32 38.63 46.70
C ILE A 663 21.45 39.70 46.78
N THR A 664 21.42 40.59 47.75
CA THR A 664 22.42 41.62 47.94
C THR A 664 23.77 41.01 48.34
N ILE A 665 23.74 39.94 49.16
CA ILE A 665 24.91 39.17 49.56
C ILE A 665 25.53 38.39 48.40
N SER A 666 24.68 37.81 47.54
CA SER A 666 25.13 37.10 46.32
C SER A 666 25.73 38.03 45.25
N ARG A 667 25.43 39.32 45.30
CA ARG A 667 26.04 40.35 44.43
C ARG A 667 27.42 40.80 44.95
N SER A 668 27.74 40.51 46.17
CA SER A 668 29.00 40.89 46.82
C SER A 668 30.07 39.80 46.71
N CYS A 669 29.76 38.60 46.30
CA CYS A 669 30.64 37.50 45.92
C CYS A 669 30.80 37.40 44.42
#